data_83ae28d6587c4f1c82022e752bf28b37
#
_entry.id   83ae28d6587c4f1c82022e752bf28b37
#
_cell.length_a   1.000
_cell.length_b   1.000
_cell.length_c   1.000
_cell.angle_alpha   90.00
_cell.angle_beta   90.00
_cell.angle_gamma   90.00
#
_symmetry.space_group_name_H-M   'P 1'
#
loop_
_entity.id
_entity.type
_entity.pdbx_description
1 polymer ?
#
loop_
_entity_poly.entity_id
_entity_poly.type
_entity_poly.pdbx_seq_one_letter_code
_entity_poly.pdbx_strand_id
1 'polypeptide(L)'
;MREKYVPQQIEKKWQKIWEDTKAFETHSDPSKKKYYVLEMFPYPSGNLHMGHVRNYSIGDVVARFKKMQGFNVIHPMGFDAFGMPAENAAIKHGTPPAEWTYSNIDNMTRQQKELGLSYDWDRKVLTCREDYYKHTQKLFEIFYKRGLAYKKEAKVNWCDTCHTVLANEQVEEGRCWRCKNPVVKKDLSQWFLKITDYADRLLADLDHMPGWPERVKTMQRNWIGRSTGTQFSFKVEGMDDSIPVYTTRVDTVYGVTYMVLAPEHPLVEKLIAGNPEKDKLDAFITEMRNQNDIVRTAEDAPKLGMFTGSYAIHPLTGERVPIWIANYVLYEYGTGAVMAVPTHDQRDFEFAKKYNLPMKLVVQNKAHDLKLEDMDKAYDADGYLVNSGEFDGLTSAEGREAITKKFEDMGIGKGKVNYRLRDWLISRQRYWGCPIPIIHCPHCGNVLVPEKDLPVKLPTDVNFVAGATSPLETSKTFLHVKCPQCGADATRETDTMDTFIDSSWYFLRYCDPHNEKEPFDKKKANYWMPVDQYIGGIEHAILHLLYSRFFMKVLQDEGMVDYPEPFTNLLCQGMVLKDGGKMSKSVGNVVSPEEIVGKYGADTARLFILFAAPPEKDLEWSDQGVEGSYRFLKRVWAITGKYQDFKKENKGRLSEDEFALRRRLHQTISKVTEDLDGKFAFNTAISSIMELVNEMYRFVESHDAIEDSLAHELLRNLLILLAPFVPHITEELWQGLGEKEKSVHEASWPSCDASALVVDEVELGVQVNGKVRAAITVPVAMSREEIGEKAKELPEVKKFTDGKKIVKIIVVPKRIVNIVVK
;
A
#
# COMPACT_ATOMS: atom_id res chain seq x y z
N MET A 1 26.23 28.83 -24.23
CA MET A 1 25.35 28.56 -23.08
C MET A 1 24.93 29.85 -22.37
N ARG A 2 23.76 29.92 -21.70
CA ARG A 2 23.39 31.08 -20.86
C ARG A 2 24.39 31.23 -19.71
N GLU A 3 24.78 32.44 -19.36
CA GLU A 3 25.76 32.66 -18.28
C GLU A 3 25.30 32.13 -16.91
N LYS A 4 23.99 32.07 -16.65
CA LYS A 4 23.42 31.65 -15.36
C LYS A 4 22.31 30.62 -15.53
N TYR A 5 22.24 29.66 -14.59
CA TYR A 5 21.12 28.76 -14.45
C TYR A 5 19.88 29.49 -13.90
N VAL A 6 18.82 29.57 -14.70
CA VAL A 6 17.53 30.21 -14.33
C VAL A 6 16.41 29.18 -14.54
N PRO A 7 16.08 28.39 -13.51
CA PRO A 7 15.15 27.27 -13.64
C PRO A 7 13.79 27.69 -14.21
N GLN A 8 13.19 28.78 -13.76
CA GLN A 8 11.86 29.20 -14.19
C GLN A 8 11.74 29.46 -15.70
N GLN A 9 12.82 29.83 -16.38
CA GLN A 9 12.83 30.02 -17.82
C GLN A 9 13.06 28.70 -18.57
N ILE A 10 13.94 27.87 -18.04
CA ILE A 10 14.29 26.57 -18.63
C ILE A 10 13.09 25.61 -18.54
N GLU A 11 12.49 25.54 -17.37
CA GLU A 11 11.38 24.64 -17.08
C GLU A 11 10.16 24.97 -17.93
N LYS A 12 9.75 26.23 -17.99
CA LYS A 12 8.64 26.66 -18.86
C LYS A 12 8.87 26.39 -20.35
N LYS A 13 10.12 26.56 -20.80
CA LYS A 13 10.50 26.25 -22.20
C LYS A 13 10.27 24.77 -22.49
N TRP A 14 10.79 23.88 -21.63
CA TRP A 14 10.74 22.43 -21.88
C TRP A 14 9.34 21.85 -21.66
N GLN A 15 8.60 22.32 -20.65
CA GLN A 15 7.20 21.94 -20.43
C GLN A 15 6.36 22.22 -21.68
N LYS A 16 6.56 23.40 -22.28
CA LYS A 16 5.87 23.75 -23.53
C LYS A 16 6.30 22.88 -24.70
N ILE A 17 7.60 22.59 -24.86
CA ILE A 17 8.09 21.70 -25.92
C ILE A 17 7.49 20.31 -25.78
N TRP A 18 7.49 19.74 -24.59
CA TRP A 18 6.92 18.40 -24.34
C TRP A 18 5.41 18.35 -24.61
N GLU A 19 4.68 19.42 -24.27
CA GLU A 19 3.25 19.51 -24.57
C GLU A 19 2.99 19.62 -26.08
N ASP A 20 3.67 20.54 -26.75
CA ASP A 20 3.51 20.79 -28.19
C ASP A 20 3.90 19.56 -29.03
N THR A 21 4.91 18.81 -28.63
CA THR A 21 5.39 17.60 -29.32
C THR A 21 4.72 16.31 -28.87
N LYS A 22 3.88 16.36 -27.82
CA LYS A 22 3.25 15.18 -27.23
C LYS A 22 4.29 14.11 -26.83
N ALA A 23 5.41 14.54 -26.24
CA ALA A 23 6.61 13.75 -26.02
C ALA A 23 6.41 12.45 -25.23
N PHE A 24 5.32 12.34 -24.47
CA PHE A 24 5.03 11.22 -23.57
C PHE A 24 3.83 10.37 -24.01
N GLU A 25 3.15 10.71 -25.12
CA GLU A 25 2.11 9.85 -25.68
C GLU A 25 2.70 8.50 -26.09
N THR A 26 1.99 7.43 -25.73
CA THR A 26 2.45 6.06 -25.92
C THR A 26 1.37 5.19 -26.54
N HIS A 27 1.73 4.47 -27.59
CA HIS A 27 0.86 3.48 -28.24
C HIS A 27 1.43 2.07 -28.07
N SER A 28 0.57 1.06 -28.23
CA SER A 28 1.00 -0.34 -28.20
C SER A 28 2.02 -0.61 -29.31
N ASP A 29 3.18 -1.13 -28.96
CA ASP A 29 4.27 -1.50 -29.88
C ASP A 29 4.75 -2.92 -29.55
N PRO A 30 4.26 -3.96 -30.27
CA PRO A 30 4.65 -5.34 -30.01
C PRO A 30 6.13 -5.65 -30.27
N SER A 31 6.86 -4.77 -30.93
CA SER A 31 8.30 -4.93 -31.19
C SER A 31 9.16 -4.61 -29.96
N LYS A 32 8.61 -3.92 -28.97
CA LYS A 32 9.27 -3.53 -27.73
C LYS A 32 8.65 -4.24 -26.53
N LYS A 33 9.48 -4.52 -25.53
CA LYS A 33 8.98 -4.98 -24.23
C LYS A 33 8.22 -3.84 -23.55
N LYS A 34 6.98 -4.11 -23.10
CA LYS A 34 6.16 -3.12 -22.41
C LYS A 34 6.68 -2.88 -20.99
N TYR A 35 6.40 -1.72 -20.46
CA TYR A 35 6.54 -1.42 -19.04
C TYR A 35 5.44 -0.46 -18.59
N TYR A 36 4.64 -0.85 -17.61
CA TYR A 36 3.56 -0.05 -17.08
C TYR A 36 3.93 0.47 -15.70
N VAL A 37 4.20 1.78 -15.62
CA VAL A 37 4.40 2.49 -14.35
C VAL A 37 3.10 3.19 -13.98
N LEU A 38 2.68 3.04 -12.73
CA LEU A 38 1.46 3.67 -12.25
C LEU A 38 1.60 4.10 -10.80
N GLU A 39 1.29 5.34 -10.51
CA GLU A 39 1.08 5.85 -9.16
C GLU A 39 -0.41 5.91 -8.84
N MET A 40 -0.73 5.81 -7.56
CA MET A 40 -2.09 6.06 -7.09
C MET A 40 -2.49 7.49 -7.43
N PHE A 41 -3.59 7.63 -8.17
CA PHE A 41 -4.07 8.92 -8.60
C PHE A 41 -4.69 9.72 -7.45
N PRO A 42 -4.63 11.07 -7.50
CA PRO A 42 -5.06 11.91 -6.39
C PRO A 42 -6.56 12.15 -6.35
N TYR A 43 -7.05 12.50 -5.15
CA TYR A 43 -8.37 13.10 -4.95
C TYR A 43 -8.28 14.62 -5.21
N PRO A 44 -9.10 15.20 -6.11
CA PRO A 44 -9.05 16.62 -6.47
C PRO A 44 -9.77 17.49 -5.43
N SER A 45 -9.26 17.54 -4.20
CA SER A 45 -9.84 18.29 -3.09
C SER A 45 -9.04 19.52 -2.67
N GLY A 46 -8.07 19.94 -3.49
CA GLY A 46 -7.20 21.08 -3.22
C GLY A 46 -5.93 21.08 -4.06
N ASN A 47 -4.86 21.69 -3.55
CA ASN A 47 -3.54 21.68 -4.20
C ASN A 47 -2.78 20.38 -3.93
N LEU A 48 -1.79 20.07 -4.78
CA LEU A 48 -0.79 19.05 -4.47
C LEU A 48 -0.07 19.40 -3.16
N HIS A 49 0.36 18.39 -2.44
CA HIS A 49 1.24 18.50 -1.27
C HIS A 49 2.55 17.74 -1.51
N MET A 50 3.55 17.93 -0.64
CA MET A 50 4.87 17.33 -0.84
C MET A 50 4.88 15.79 -0.89
N GLY A 51 3.89 15.13 -0.27
CA GLY A 51 3.68 13.68 -0.43
C GLY A 51 3.33 13.29 -1.87
N HIS A 52 2.52 14.09 -2.57
CA HIS A 52 2.24 13.90 -4.00
C HIS A 52 3.50 14.11 -4.84
N VAL A 53 4.26 15.18 -4.56
CA VAL A 53 5.53 15.44 -5.27
C VAL A 53 6.47 14.25 -5.13
N ARG A 54 6.56 13.66 -3.94
CA ARG A 54 7.37 12.47 -3.68
C ARG A 54 6.90 11.28 -4.50
N ASN A 55 5.61 10.94 -4.40
CA ASN A 55 5.01 9.80 -5.09
C ASN A 55 5.26 9.87 -6.60
N TYR A 56 4.90 11.00 -7.19
CA TYR A 56 4.95 11.20 -8.64
C TYR A 56 6.38 11.35 -9.17
N SER A 57 7.30 11.94 -8.40
CA SER A 57 8.71 12.01 -8.78
C SER A 57 9.37 10.62 -8.79
N ILE A 58 9.00 9.73 -7.87
CA ILE A 58 9.49 8.34 -7.85
C ILE A 58 9.05 7.61 -9.12
N GLY A 59 7.76 7.66 -9.45
CA GLY A 59 7.25 6.99 -10.66
C GLY A 59 7.82 7.58 -11.94
N ASP A 60 7.98 8.90 -12.00
CA ASP A 60 8.56 9.56 -13.16
C ASP A 60 10.01 9.17 -13.41
N VAL A 61 10.82 9.00 -12.34
CA VAL A 61 12.19 8.47 -12.48
C VAL A 61 12.18 7.07 -13.09
N VAL A 62 11.31 6.20 -12.60
CA VAL A 62 11.18 4.83 -13.11
C VAL A 62 10.73 4.83 -14.57
N ALA A 63 9.72 5.64 -14.92
CA ALA A 63 9.21 5.73 -16.28
C ALA A 63 10.27 6.20 -17.27
N ARG A 64 11.00 7.27 -16.95
CA ARG A 64 12.09 7.80 -17.80
C ARG A 64 13.24 6.81 -17.91
N PHE A 65 13.68 6.23 -16.81
CA PHE A 65 14.74 5.22 -16.82
C PHE A 65 14.39 4.02 -17.69
N LYS A 66 13.18 3.47 -17.56
CA LYS A 66 12.72 2.33 -18.38
C LYS A 66 12.57 2.69 -19.86
N LYS A 67 12.10 3.89 -20.17
CA LYS A 67 12.06 4.40 -21.56
C LYS A 67 13.46 4.47 -22.17
N MET A 68 14.44 5.00 -21.45
CA MET A 68 15.83 5.08 -21.89
C MET A 68 16.51 3.70 -21.98
N GLN A 69 16.01 2.69 -21.25
CA GLN A 69 16.39 1.27 -21.44
C GLN A 69 15.74 0.63 -22.68
N GLY A 70 14.91 1.34 -23.44
CA GLY A 70 14.28 0.86 -24.68
C GLY A 70 12.93 0.18 -24.49
N PHE A 71 12.33 0.22 -23.30
CA PHE A 71 10.97 -0.28 -23.07
C PHE A 71 9.92 0.63 -23.73
N ASN A 72 8.78 0.02 -24.11
CA ASN A 72 7.57 0.76 -24.43
C ASN A 72 6.83 1.06 -23.13
N VAL A 73 6.95 2.30 -22.65
CA VAL A 73 6.49 2.69 -21.31
C VAL A 73 5.14 3.38 -21.39
N ILE A 74 4.13 2.85 -20.66
CA ILE A 74 2.89 3.56 -20.37
C ILE A 74 2.99 4.17 -18.97
N HIS A 75 2.76 5.49 -18.86
CA HIS A 75 2.80 6.25 -17.61
C HIS A 75 1.62 7.23 -17.57
N PRO A 76 0.42 6.75 -17.23
CA PRO A 76 -0.80 7.54 -17.27
C PRO A 76 -1.05 8.27 -15.96
N MET A 77 -1.92 9.30 -16.00
CA MET A 77 -2.43 10.00 -14.82
C MET A 77 -3.91 10.36 -15.00
N GLY A 78 -4.61 10.47 -13.88
CA GLY A 78 -6.00 10.85 -13.79
C GLY A 78 -6.37 11.31 -12.39
N PHE A 79 -7.67 11.31 -12.08
CA PHE A 79 -8.16 11.77 -10.77
C PHE A 79 -9.28 10.86 -10.27
N ASP A 80 -9.16 10.43 -9.00
CA ASP A 80 -10.27 9.83 -8.27
C ASP A 80 -11.18 10.97 -7.79
N ALA A 81 -12.15 11.31 -8.63
CA ALA A 81 -12.83 12.60 -8.56
C ALA A 81 -14.21 12.54 -7.92
N PHE A 82 -14.69 11.37 -7.55
CA PHE A 82 -15.90 11.17 -6.74
C PHE A 82 -15.58 11.12 -5.24
N GLY A 83 -16.63 11.15 -4.41
CA GLY A 83 -16.58 10.88 -2.98
C GLY A 83 -16.59 12.10 -2.08
N MET A 84 -16.64 11.82 -0.77
CA MET A 84 -16.78 12.82 0.30
C MET A 84 -15.77 13.98 0.29
N PRO A 85 -14.48 13.79 -0.07
CA PRO A 85 -13.52 14.88 -0.01
C PRO A 85 -13.93 16.08 -0.85
N ALA A 86 -14.30 15.82 -2.10
CA ALA A 86 -14.71 16.85 -3.05
C ALA A 86 -16.07 17.45 -2.68
N GLU A 87 -17.05 16.60 -2.33
CA GLU A 87 -18.38 17.05 -1.92
C GLU A 87 -18.35 17.94 -0.67
N ASN A 88 -17.65 17.52 0.39
CA ASN A 88 -17.56 18.29 1.61
C ASN A 88 -16.82 19.63 1.41
N ALA A 89 -15.79 19.66 0.57
CA ALA A 89 -15.10 20.88 0.22
C ALA A 89 -16.03 21.83 -0.55
N ALA A 90 -16.76 21.32 -1.54
CA ALA A 90 -17.72 22.09 -2.32
C ALA A 90 -18.85 22.67 -1.43
N ILE A 91 -19.42 21.87 -0.55
CA ILE A 91 -20.44 22.32 0.41
C ILE A 91 -19.90 23.43 1.30
N LYS A 92 -18.68 23.26 1.83
CA LYS A 92 -18.01 24.27 2.68
C LYS A 92 -17.79 25.60 1.96
N HIS A 93 -17.51 25.58 0.67
CA HIS A 93 -17.24 26.76 -0.15
C HIS A 93 -18.50 27.32 -0.84
N GLY A 94 -19.66 26.63 -0.69
CA GLY A 94 -20.92 27.07 -1.28
C GLY A 94 -20.97 26.95 -2.80
N THR A 95 -20.20 26.02 -3.38
CA THR A 95 -20.13 25.78 -4.83
C THR A 95 -20.68 24.38 -5.17
N PRO A 96 -21.20 24.13 -6.39
CA PRO A 96 -21.56 22.80 -6.81
C PRO A 96 -20.36 21.82 -6.76
N PRO A 97 -20.52 20.56 -6.31
CA PRO A 97 -19.42 19.60 -6.25
C PRO A 97 -18.68 19.38 -7.57
N ALA A 98 -19.41 19.37 -8.70
CA ALA A 98 -18.81 19.25 -10.03
C ALA A 98 -17.86 20.42 -10.34
N GLU A 99 -18.32 21.67 -10.17
CA GLU A 99 -17.54 22.87 -10.46
C GLU A 99 -16.28 22.93 -9.59
N TRP A 100 -16.42 22.69 -8.30
CA TRP A 100 -15.29 22.60 -7.37
C TRP A 100 -14.29 21.52 -7.78
N THR A 101 -14.79 20.34 -8.14
CA THR A 101 -13.96 19.20 -8.52
C THR A 101 -13.17 19.49 -9.80
N TYR A 102 -13.82 19.97 -10.85
CA TYR A 102 -13.16 20.30 -12.12
C TYR A 102 -12.12 21.41 -11.97
N SER A 103 -12.43 22.45 -11.20
CA SER A 103 -11.46 23.52 -10.90
C SER A 103 -10.19 22.99 -10.21
N ASN A 104 -10.34 22.07 -9.26
CA ASN A 104 -9.19 21.43 -8.60
C ASN A 104 -8.42 20.49 -9.54
N ILE A 105 -9.12 19.74 -10.41
CA ILE A 105 -8.49 18.89 -11.43
C ILE A 105 -7.60 19.72 -12.36
N ASP A 106 -8.09 20.85 -12.84
CA ASP A 106 -7.33 21.73 -13.72
C ASP A 106 -6.11 22.30 -13.01
N ASN A 107 -6.27 22.76 -11.78
CA ASN A 107 -5.17 23.27 -10.97
C ASN A 107 -4.11 22.20 -10.68
N MET A 108 -4.51 21.00 -10.25
CA MET A 108 -3.58 19.92 -9.95
C MET A 108 -2.90 19.41 -11.23
N THR A 109 -3.61 19.37 -12.37
CA THR A 109 -3.02 19.04 -13.68
C THR A 109 -1.93 20.05 -14.05
N ARG A 110 -2.18 21.35 -13.85
CA ARG A 110 -1.17 22.41 -14.05
C ARG A 110 0.06 22.16 -13.18
N GLN A 111 -0.15 21.92 -11.88
CA GLN A 111 0.95 21.66 -10.93
C GLN A 111 1.76 20.40 -11.30
N GLN A 112 1.11 19.33 -11.78
CA GLN A 112 1.79 18.13 -12.26
C GLN A 112 2.62 18.39 -13.52
N LYS A 113 2.12 19.20 -14.46
CA LYS A 113 2.86 19.63 -15.65
C LYS A 113 4.06 20.50 -15.28
N GLU A 114 3.88 21.42 -14.31
CA GLU A 114 4.98 22.28 -13.80
C GLU A 114 6.09 21.47 -13.11
N LEU A 115 5.79 20.32 -12.51
CA LEU A 115 6.79 19.39 -11.99
C LEU A 115 7.55 18.64 -13.10
N GLY A 116 7.14 18.76 -14.35
CA GLY A 116 7.78 18.10 -15.49
C GLY A 116 7.60 16.59 -15.49
N LEU A 117 6.45 16.09 -15.02
CA LEU A 117 6.16 14.67 -14.99
C LEU A 117 5.85 14.13 -16.40
N SER A 118 6.38 12.96 -16.74
CA SER A 118 6.27 12.34 -18.08
C SER A 118 4.97 11.56 -18.27
N TYR A 119 3.85 12.15 -17.87
CA TYR A 119 2.55 11.51 -18.02
C TYR A 119 2.04 11.56 -19.47
N ASP A 120 1.46 10.44 -19.89
CA ASP A 120 0.65 10.35 -21.11
C ASP A 120 -0.73 10.97 -20.85
N TRP A 121 -0.85 12.27 -21.13
CA TRP A 121 -2.07 13.04 -20.87
C TRP A 121 -3.24 12.69 -21.80
N ASP A 122 -3.00 12.01 -22.92
CA ASP A 122 -4.07 11.46 -23.77
C ASP A 122 -4.85 10.36 -23.05
N ARG A 123 -4.20 9.69 -22.07
CA ARG A 123 -4.83 8.66 -21.25
C ARG A 123 -5.46 9.18 -19.95
N LYS A 124 -5.63 10.51 -19.82
CA LYS A 124 -6.20 11.10 -18.61
C LYS A 124 -7.64 10.62 -18.37
N VAL A 125 -7.89 10.02 -17.21
CA VAL A 125 -9.23 9.59 -16.77
C VAL A 125 -9.68 10.40 -15.56
N LEU A 126 -10.99 10.69 -15.51
CA LEU A 126 -11.66 11.37 -14.39
C LEU A 126 -12.82 10.49 -13.96
N THR A 127 -12.80 9.94 -12.76
CA THR A 127 -13.81 8.98 -12.31
C THR A 127 -15.22 9.58 -12.27
N CYS A 128 -15.34 10.90 -12.10
CA CYS A 128 -16.61 11.62 -12.08
C CYS A 128 -17.21 11.95 -13.47
N ARG A 129 -16.52 11.64 -14.56
CA ARG A 129 -17.05 11.85 -15.92
C ARG A 129 -17.95 10.70 -16.36
N GLU A 130 -18.96 11.04 -17.13
CA GLU A 130 -19.93 10.08 -17.67
C GLU A 130 -19.28 8.98 -18.50
N ASP A 131 -18.21 9.29 -19.23
CA ASP A 131 -17.44 8.34 -20.05
C ASP A 131 -16.60 7.35 -19.22
N TYR A 132 -16.41 7.62 -17.92
CA TYR A 132 -15.79 6.71 -16.96
C TYR A 132 -16.86 5.95 -16.17
N TYR A 133 -17.71 6.66 -15.40
CA TYR A 133 -18.61 5.97 -14.47
C TYR A 133 -19.74 5.19 -15.14
N LYS A 134 -20.07 5.46 -16.43
CA LYS A 134 -20.86 4.54 -17.26
C LYS A 134 -20.33 3.11 -17.19
N HIS A 135 -19.02 2.97 -17.27
CA HIS A 135 -18.37 1.67 -17.23
C HIS A 135 -18.25 1.10 -15.82
N THR A 136 -18.11 1.95 -14.78
CA THR A 136 -18.24 1.51 -13.39
C THR A 136 -19.63 0.91 -13.15
N GLN A 137 -20.70 1.56 -13.66
CA GLN A 137 -22.06 1.04 -13.60
C GLN A 137 -22.22 -0.29 -14.37
N LYS A 138 -21.61 -0.41 -15.55
CA LYS A 138 -21.60 -1.65 -16.33
C LYS A 138 -20.88 -2.78 -15.58
N LEU A 139 -19.77 -2.50 -14.90
CA LEU A 139 -19.09 -3.48 -14.06
C LEU A 139 -19.95 -3.89 -12.86
N PHE A 140 -20.63 -2.95 -12.20
CA PHE A 140 -21.60 -3.29 -11.16
C PHE A 140 -22.69 -4.26 -11.64
N GLU A 141 -23.20 -4.07 -12.87
CA GLU A 141 -24.18 -5.02 -13.44
C GLU A 141 -23.62 -6.43 -13.57
N ILE A 142 -22.33 -6.59 -13.91
CA ILE A 142 -21.66 -7.89 -13.96
C ILE A 142 -21.65 -8.53 -12.57
N PHE A 143 -21.28 -7.78 -11.54
CA PHE A 143 -21.30 -8.27 -10.16
C PHE A 143 -22.70 -8.67 -9.71
N TYR A 144 -23.72 -7.88 -10.08
CA TYR A 144 -25.12 -8.17 -9.77
C TYR A 144 -25.62 -9.44 -10.46
N LYS A 145 -25.38 -9.57 -11.77
CA LYS A 145 -25.78 -10.76 -12.55
C LYS A 145 -25.13 -12.05 -12.05
N ARG A 146 -23.92 -11.96 -11.49
CA ARG A 146 -23.21 -13.07 -10.82
C ARG A 146 -23.71 -13.36 -9.41
N GLY A 147 -24.62 -12.56 -8.87
CA GLY A 147 -25.05 -12.66 -7.47
C GLY A 147 -23.96 -12.23 -6.45
N LEU A 148 -22.93 -11.52 -6.91
CA LEU A 148 -21.88 -10.95 -6.07
C LEU A 148 -22.29 -9.61 -5.48
N ALA A 149 -23.15 -8.84 -6.14
CA ALA A 149 -23.76 -7.63 -5.58
C ALA A 149 -25.15 -7.95 -5.05
N TYR A 150 -25.43 -7.57 -3.80
CA TYR A 150 -26.72 -7.84 -3.15
C TYR A 150 -27.09 -6.77 -2.12
N LYS A 151 -28.38 -6.61 -1.85
CA LYS A 151 -28.90 -5.66 -0.86
C LYS A 151 -29.46 -6.40 0.34
N LYS A 152 -29.13 -5.98 1.55
CA LYS A 152 -29.67 -6.51 2.81
C LYS A 152 -29.77 -5.43 3.88
N GLU A 153 -30.66 -5.64 4.83
CA GLU A 153 -30.64 -4.90 6.09
C GLU A 153 -29.47 -5.37 6.96
N ALA A 154 -28.71 -4.44 7.44
CA ALA A 154 -27.56 -4.72 8.29
C ALA A 154 -27.28 -3.56 9.26
N LYS A 155 -26.71 -3.91 10.41
CA LYS A 155 -26.10 -2.92 11.29
C LYS A 155 -24.81 -2.41 10.66
N VAL A 156 -24.83 -1.17 10.24
CA VAL A 156 -23.70 -0.55 9.53
C VAL A 156 -23.06 0.54 10.38
N ASN A 157 -21.80 0.80 10.11
CA ASN A 157 -21.07 1.90 10.72
C ASN A 157 -21.56 3.21 10.11
N TRP A 158 -22.06 4.09 10.96
CA TRP A 158 -22.58 5.39 10.56
C TRP A 158 -21.78 6.51 11.20
N CYS A 159 -21.37 7.48 10.41
CA CYS A 159 -20.73 8.70 10.88
C CYS A 159 -21.74 9.85 10.87
N ASP A 160 -22.16 10.32 12.05
CA ASP A 160 -23.12 11.41 12.17
C ASP A 160 -22.57 12.74 11.63
N THR A 161 -21.25 12.96 11.72
CA THR A 161 -20.61 14.18 11.19
C THR A 161 -20.50 14.17 9.67
N CYS A 162 -20.22 13.01 9.08
CA CYS A 162 -20.11 12.88 7.63
C CYS A 162 -21.45 12.52 6.97
N HIS A 163 -22.50 12.23 7.75
CA HIS A 163 -23.83 11.80 7.31
C HIS A 163 -23.77 10.66 6.27
N THR A 164 -22.99 9.61 6.55
CA THR A 164 -22.82 8.48 5.63
C THR A 164 -22.43 7.21 6.34
N VAL A 165 -22.70 6.10 5.67
CA VAL A 165 -22.22 4.77 6.05
C VAL A 165 -20.73 4.64 5.73
N LEU A 166 -20.02 3.86 6.55
CA LEU A 166 -18.61 3.54 6.40
C LEU A 166 -18.43 2.02 6.31
N ALA A 167 -17.62 1.56 5.38
CA ALA A 167 -17.14 0.19 5.38
C ALA A 167 -16.29 -0.08 6.65
N ASN A 168 -16.14 -1.35 7.04
CA ASN A 168 -15.39 -1.68 8.26
C ASN A 168 -13.93 -1.18 8.19
N GLU A 169 -13.35 -1.23 7.01
CA GLU A 169 -12.00 -0.76 6.70
C GLU A 169 -11.82 0.76 6.85
N GLN A 170 -12.93 1.49 6.86
CA GLN A 170 -12.98 2.95 7.02
C GLN A 170 -13.23 3.39 8.47
N VAL A 171 -13.19 2.45 9.41
CA VAL A 171 -13.32 2.71 10.86
C VAL A 171 -12.01 2.37 11.54
N GLU A 172 -11.34 3.39 12.06
CA GLU A 172 -10.07 3.28 12.79
C GLU A 172 -10.34 3.52 14.28
N GLU A 173 -10.09 2.54 15.12
CA GLU A 173 -10.29 2.64 16.58
C GLU A 173 -11.68 3.19 16.99
N GLY A 174 -12.74 2.74 16.29
CA GLY A 174 -14.12 3.19 16.54
C GLY A 174 -14.44 4.60 16.03
N ARG A 175 -13.54 5.19 15.24
CA ARG A 175 -13.66 6.54 14.70
C ARG A 175 -13.69 6.51 13.17
N CYS A 176 -14.36 7.48 12.60
CA CYS A 176 -14.35 7.68 11.16
C CYS A 176 -12.93 7.98 10.69
N TRP A 177 -12.42 7.22 9.72
CA TRP A 177 -11.08 7.41 9.14
C TRP A 177 -10.81 8.85 8.67
N ARG A 178 -11.89 9.56 8.34
CA ARG A 178 -11.81 10.90 7.74
C ARG A 178 -11.95 12.05 8.75
N CYS A 179 -13.08 12.10 9.49
CA CYS A 179 -13.32 13.20 10.43
C CYS A 179 -12.86 12.91 11.85
N LYS A 180 -12.40 11.67 12.12
CA LYS A 180 -11.93 11.18 13.42
C LYS A 180 -12.99 11.23 14.54
N ASN A 181 -14.26 11.55 14.20
CA ASN A 181 -15.37 11.49 15.16
C ASN A 181 -15.83 10.05 15.41
N PRO A 182 -16.40 9.77 16.58
CA PRO A 182 -16.95 8.44 16.90
C PRO A 182 -17.96 7.98 15.85
N VAL A 183 -17.94 6.68 15.59
CA VAL A 183 -18.86 5.99 14.67
C VAL A 183 -19.92 5.28 15.50
N VAL A 184 -21.19 5.36 15.07
CA VAL A 184 -22.32 4.67 15.68
C VAL A 184 -22.84 3.55 14.78
N LYS A 185 -23.62 2.62 15.32
CA LYS A 185 -24.28 1.58 14.53
C LYS A 185 -25.70 2.01 14.18
N LYS A 186 -26.09 1.85 12.90
CA LYS A 186 -27.49 2.04 12.45
C LYS A 186 -27.95 0.83 11.64
N ASP A 187 -29.23 0.49 11.78
CA ASP A 187 -29.85 -0.54 10.92
C ASP A 187 -30.33 0.13 9.62
N LEU A 188 -29.68 -0.24 8.50
CA LEU A 188 -29.97 0.29 7.19
C LEU A 188 -29.95 -0.81 6.12
N SER A 189 -30.78 -0.66 5.09
CA SER A 189 -30.77 -1.55 3.92
C SER A 189 -29.71 -1.05 2.93
N GLN A 190 -28.65 -1.84 2.72
CA GLN A 190 -27.43 -1.41 2.02
C GLN A 190 -26.96 -2.44 1.00
N TRP A 191 -26.22 -1.97 -0.01
CA TRP A 191 -25.56 -2.81 -1.00
C TRP A 191 -24.21 -3.29 -0.54
N PHE A 192 -23.95 -4.56 -0.81
CA PHE A 192 -22.68 -5.25 -0.51
C PHE A 192 -22.14 -5.97 -1.73
N LEU A 193 -20.80 -6.09 -1.81
CA LEU A 193 -20.13 -7.00 -2.72
C LEU A 193 -19.56 -8.18 -1.93
N LYS A 194 -19.78 -9.41 -2.42
CA LYS A 194 -19.35 -10.68 -1.81
C LYS A 194 -17.85 -10.92 -2.02
N ILE A 195 -17.02 -10.07 -1.45
CA ILE A 195 -15.56 -10.26 -1.47
C ILE A 195 -15.15 -11.54 -0.71
N THR A 196 -15.98 -11.97 0.24
CA THR A 196 -15.75 -13.20 1.02
C THR A 196 -15.75 -14.46 0.15
N ASP A 197 -16.48 -14.49 -0.96
CA ASP A 197 -16.48 -15.61 -1.89
C ASP A 197 -15.11 -15.79 -2.58
N TYR A 198 -14.27 -14.76 -2.55
CA TYR A 198 -12.91 -14.75 -3.11
C TYR A 198 -11.82 -14.81 -2.05
N ALA A 199 -12.16 -14.93 -0.77
CA ALA A 199 -11.23 -14.87 0.35
C ALA A 199 -10.07 -15.88 0.24
N ASP A 200 -10.34 -17.13 -0.12
CA ASP A 200 -9.30 -18.15 -0.30
C ASP A 200 -8.37 -17.83 -1.46
N ARG A 201 -8.89 -17.37 -2.60
CA ARG A 201 -8.06 -16.98 -3.76
C ARG A 201 -7.22 -15.74 -3.44
N LEU A 202 -7.82 -14.74 -2.77
CA LEU A 202 -7.10 -13.54 -2.32
C LEU A 202 -5.96 -13.88 -1.35
N LEU A 203 -6.17 -14.88 -0.50
CA LEU A 203 -5.16 -15.32 0.46
C LEU A 203 -4.06 -16.16 -0.21
N ALA A 204 -4.43 -17.15 -1.02
CA ALA A 204 -3.49 -18.06 -1.66
C ALA A 204 -2.55 -17.34 -2.63
N ASP A 205 -3.07 -16.39 -3.40
CA ASP A 205 -2.26 -15.68 -4.40
C ASP A 205 -1.22 -14.74 -3.78
N LEU A 206 -1.33 -14.37 -2.47
CA LEU A 206 -0.29 -13.59 -1.77
C LEU A 206 1.07 -14.29 -1.75
N ASP A 207 1.09 -15.63 -1.78
CA ASP A 207 2.32 -16.40 -1.79
C ASP A 207 3.02 -16.35 -3.17
N HIS A 208 2.29 -15.95 -4.20
CA HIS A 208 2.76 -15.82 -5.59
C HIS A 208 3.07 -14.39 -6.00
N MET A 209 3.14 -13.45 -5.04
CA MET A 209 3.40 -12.03 -5.24
C MET A 209 4.77 -11.60 -4.67
N PRO A 210 5.90 -12.03 -5.26
CA PRO A 210 7.24 -11.75 -4.71
C PRO A 210 7.62 -10.27 -4.78
N GLY A 211 7.02 -9.50 -5.70
CA GLY A 211 7.25 -8.06 -5.86
C GLY A 211 6.49 -7.18 -4.87
N TRP A 212 5.75 -7.77 -3.92
CA TRP A 212 5.00 -7.03 -2.91
C TRP A 212 5.73 -7.03 -1.55
N PRO A 213 5.74 -5.88 -0.83
CA PRO A 213 6.32 -5.81 0.51
C PRO A 213 5.64 -6.81 1.46
N GLU A 214 6.44 -7.56 2.24
CA GLU A 214 5.92 -8.55 3.16
C GLU A 214 4.96 -7.95 4.20
N ARG A 215 5.21 -6.70 4.59
CA ARG A 215 4.32 -5.97 5.50
C ARG A 215 2.89 -5.84 4.93
N VAL A 216 2.74 -5.52 3.65
CA VAL A 216 1.43 -5.41 2.98
C VAL A 216 0.74 -6.79 2.93
N LYS A 217 1.47 -7.82 2.54
CA LYS A 217 0.95 -9.20 2.49
C LYS A 217 0.48 -9.66 3.88
N THR A 218 1.25 -9.37 4.92
CA THR A 218 0.88 -9.67 6.31
C THR A 218 -0.39 -8.91 6.73
N MET A 219 -0.51 -7.62 6.39
CA MET A 219 -1.72 -6.85 6.66
C MET A 219 -2.95 -7.47 5.99
N GLN A 220 -2.84 -7.90 4.72
CA GLN A 220 -3.94 -8.56 4.01
C GLN A 220 -4.26 -9.94 4.59
N ARG A 221 -3.25 -10.77 4.90
CA ARG A 221 -3.46 -12.07 5.57
C ARG A 221 -4.22 -11.91 6.88
N ASN A 222 -3.80 -10.96 7.70
CA ASN A 222 -4.44 -10.69 8.99
C ASN A 222 -5.86 -10.14 8.82
N TRP A 223 -6.09 -9.31 7.80
CA TRP A 223 -7.41 -8.76 7.52
C TRP A 223 -8.39 -9.82 7.01
N ILE A 224 -7.95 -10.66 6.07
CA ILE A 224 -8.74 -11.80 5.60
C ILE A 224 -9.00 -12.77 6.75
N GLY A 225 -7.99 -13.03 7.59
CA GLY A 225 -8.12 -13.72 8.87
C GLY A 225 -8.78 -15.09 8.73
N ARG A 226 -8.23 -15.95 7.85
CA ARG A 226 -8.71 -17.30 7.67
C ARG A 226 -8.46 -18.13 8.94
N SER A 227 -9.51 -18.71 9.48
CA SER A 227 -9.43 -19.61 10.62
C SER A 227 -10.13 -20.94 10.32
N THR A 228 -9.49 -22.04 10.68
CA THR A 228 -10.07 -23.37 10.59
C THR A 228 -10.47 -23.80 11.99
N GLY A 229 -11.71 -24.24 12.15
CA GLY A 229 -12.23 -24.65 13.44
C GLY A 229 -13.40 -25.60 13.28
N THR A 230 -14.13 -25.83 14.37
CA THR A 230 -15.28 -26.72 14.44
C THR A 230 -16.52 -25.93 14.83
N GLN A 231 -17.58 -26.08 14.05
CA GLN A 231 -18.91 -25.58 14.42
C GLN A 231 -19.76 -26.74 14.93
N PHE A 232 -20.34 -26.58 16.10
CA PHE A 232 -21.24 -27.56 16.69
C PHE A 232 -22.23 -26.85 17.62
N SER A 233 -23.19 -27.59 18.21
CA SER A 233 -24.27 -26.99 18.99
C SER A 233 -24.42 -27.60 20.39
N PHE A 234 -24.72 -26.77 21.35
CA PHE A 234 -25.16 -27.16 22.68
C PHE A 234 -26.69 -27.10 22.74
N LYS A 235 -27.35 -28.17 23.19
CA LYS A 235 -28.82 -28.15 23.45
C LYS A 235 -29.12 -27.29 24.67
N VAL A 236 -30.17 -26.50 24.60
CA VAL A 236 -30.66 -25.75 25.81
C VAL A 236 -31.53 -26.68 26.63
N GLU A 237 -31.28 -26.76 27.93
CA GLU A 237 -32.04 -27.62 28.82
C GLU A 237 -33.51 -27.16 28.89
N GLY A 238 -34.45 -28.10 28.71
CA GLY A 238 -35.87 -27.82 28.77
C GLY A 238 -36.47 -27.07 27.60
N MET A 239 -35.71 -26.90 26.50
CA MET A 239 -36.14 -26.22 25.25
C MET A 239 -35.74 -27.04 24.01
N ASP A 240 -36.47 -26.84 22.93
CA ASP A 240 -36.07 -27.41 21.62
C ASP A 240 -34.94 -26.60 20.94
N ASP A 241 -34.56 -25.47 21.52
CA ASP A 241 -33.53 -24.59 20.98
C ASP A 241 -32.11 -25.17 21.23
N SER A 242 -31.17 -24.83 20.35
CA SER A 242 -29.76 -25.13 20.54
C SER A 242 -28.90 -23.90 20.25
N ILE A 243 -27.74 -23.82 20.90
CA ILE A 243 -26.79 -22.74 20.78
C ILE A 243 -25.64 -23.21 19.89
N PRO A 244 -25.54 -22.73 18.65
CA PRO A 244 -24.40 -23.02 17.81
C PRO A 244 -23.17 -22.26 18.28
N VAL A 245 -22.02 -22.92 18.33
CA VAL A 245 -20.72 -22.33 18.63
C VAL A 245 -19.71 -22.64 17.52
N TYR A 246 -18.76 -21.77 17.36
CA TYR A 246 -17.58 -21.98 16.52
C TYR A 246 -16.32 -21.77 17.34
N THR A 247 -15.39 -22.72 17.29
CA THR A 247 -14.12 -22.61 17.99
C THR A 247 -12.97 -23.13 17.12
N THR A 248 -11.81 -22.48 17.20
CA THR A 248 -10.55 -22.99 16.66
C THR A 248 -9.85 -23.96 17.62
N ARG A 249 -10.33 -24.01 18.87
CA ARG A 249 -9.77 -24.82 19.96
C ARG A 249 -10.79 -25.87 20.45
N VAL A 250 -11.31 -26.68 19.52
CA VAL A 250 -12.24 -27.75 19.91
C VAL A 250 -11.56 -28.81 20.78
N ASP A 251 -10.24 -28.90 20.78
CA ASP A 251 -9.41 -29.69 21.69
C ASP A 251 -9.67 -29.34 23.17
N THR A 252 -10.16 -28.14 23.48
CA THR A 252 -10.47 -27.71 24.85
C THR A 252 -11.93 -27.94 25.25
N VAL A 253 -12.75 -28.58 24.42
CA VAL A 253 -14.20 -28.70 24.64
C VAL A 253 -14.59 -29.34 25.99
N TYR A 254 -13.83 -30.31 26.47
CA TYR A 254 -14.05 -30.94 27.78
C TYR A 254 -13.78 -29.99 28.97
N GLY A 255 -13.13 -28.86 28.72
CA GLY A 255 -12.87 -27.79 29.66
C GLY A 255 -13.97 -26.72 29.73
N VAL A 256 -15.06 -26.92 28.99
CA VAL A 256 -16.21 -25.98 29.01
C VAL A 256 -16.92 -26.07 30.34
N THR A 257 -16.95 -24.94 31.04
CA THR A 257 -17.57 -24.84 32.34
C THR A 257 -18.76 -23.88 32.37
N TYR A 258 -18.88 -23.02 31.38
CA TYR A 258 -20.02 -22.16 31.13
C TYR A 258 -20.12 -21.76 29.65
N MET A 259 -21.30 -21.26 29.26
CA MET A 259 -21.55 -20.71 27.95
C MET A 259 -21.74 -19.20 28.06
N VAL A 260 -21.31 -18.46 27.04
CA VAL A 260 -21.51 -17.02 27.00
C VAL A 260 -22.18 -16.62 25.69
N LEU A 261 -23.27 -15.82 25.83
CA LEU A 261 -23.95 -15.22 24.69
C LEU A 261 -23.69 -13.70 24.63
N ALA A 262 -23.65 -13.19 23.42
CA ALA A 262 -23.71 -11.74 23.19
C ALA A 262 -25.08 -11.19 23.72
N PRO A 263 -25.11 -9.98 24.24
CA PRO A 263 -26.37 -9.33 24.65
C PRO A 263 -27.40 -9.21 23.53
N GLU A 264 -26.92 -9.19 22.26
CA GLU A 264 -27.73 -9.08 21.04
C GLU A 264 -28.26 -10.43 20.54
N HIS A 265 -27.84 -11.55 21.13
CA HIS A 265 -28.19 -12.88 20.64
C HIS A 265 -29.70 -13.14 20.70
N PRO A 266 -30.37 -13.67 19.63
CA PRO A 266 -31.83 -13.83 19.59
C PRO A 266 -32.42 -14.71 20.71
N LEU A 267 -31.65 -15.69 21.20
CA LEU A 267 -32.11 -16.57 22.28
C LEU A 267 -32.15 -15.92 23.67
N VAL A 268 -31.48 -14.76 23.85
CA VAL A 268 -31.38 -14.11 25.17
C VAL A 268 -32.76 -13.85 25.78
N GLU A 269 -33.71 -13.31 25.03
CA GLU A 269 -35.06 -13.02 25.51
C GLU A 269 -35.80 -14.26 25.98
N LYS A 270 -35.64 -15.39 25.28
CA LYS A 270 -36.24 -16.67 25.66
C LYS A 270 -35.58 -17.23 26.93
N LEU A 271 -34.25 -17.15 27.02
CA LEU A 271 -33.49 -17.70 28.14
C LEU A 271 -33.72 -16.99 29.45
N ILE A 272 -34.02 -15.68 29.43
CA ILE A 272 -34.28 -14.87 30.64
C ILE A 272 -35.75 -14.76 31.01
N ALA A 273 -36.68 -15.28 30.16
CA ALA A 273 -38.14 -15.10 30.33
C ALA A 273 -38.67 -15.56 31.70
N GLY A 274 -38.09 -16.60 32.29
CA GLY A 274 -38.48 -17.14 33.58
C GLY A 274 -37.56 -16.72 34.74
N ASN A 275 -36.60 -15.83 34.53
CA ASN A 275 -35.62 -15.45 35.54
C ASN A 275 -36.25 -14.45 36.55
N PRO A 276 -36.14 -14.67 37.88
CA PRO A 276 -36.61 -13.72 38.87
C PRO A 276 -35.96 -12.33 38.82
N GLU A 277 -34.75 -12.23 38.24
CA GLU A 277 -34.00 -10.99 38.07
C GLU A 277 -34.10 -10.41 36.63
N LYS A 278 -35.18 -10.75 35.90
CA LYS A 278 -35.37 -10.33 34.53
C LYS A 278 -35.18 -8.83 34.31
N ASP A 279 -35.70 -7.99 35.18
CA ASP A 279 -35.60 -6.53 35.06
C ASP A 279 -34.15 -6.05 35.15
N LYS A 280 -33.30 -6.70 35.96
CA LYS A 280 -31.86 -6.38 36.05
C LYS A 280 -31.12 -6.87 34.82
N LEU A 281 -31.49 -8.03 34.28
CA LEU A 281 -30.93 -8.58 33.05
C LEU A 281 -31.27 -7.68 31.85
N ASP A 282 -32.53 -7.23 31.74
CA ASP A 282 -32.94 -6.30 30.68
C ASP A 282 -32.21 -4.97 30.77
N ALA A 283 -31.97 -4.43 31.95
CA ALA A 283 -31.18 -3.23 32.17
C ALA A 283 -29.71 -3.44 31.74
N PHE A 284 -29.09 -4.55 32.14
CA PHE A 284 -27.73 -4.91 31.76
C PHE A 284 -27.60 -5.09 30.26
N ILE A 285 -28.53 -5.81 29.64
CA ILE A 285 -28.54 -6.03 28.18
C ILE A 285 -28.59 -4.69 27.42
N THR A 286 -29.48 -3.79 27.88
CA THR A 286 -29.66 -2.46 27.30
C THR A 286 -28.40 -1.63 27.44
N GLU A 287 -27.76 -1.65 28.61
CA GLU A 287 -26.49 -0.95 28.83
C GLU A 287 -25.41 -1.47 27.91
N MET A 288 -25.23 -2.80 27.79
CA MET A 288 -24.19 -3.41 26.94
C MET A 288 -24.44 -3.17 25.45
N ARG A 289 -25.68 -3.21 24.97
CA ARG A 289 -26.06 -2.91 23.60
C ARG A 289 -25.77 -1.45 23.20
N ASN A 290 -25.78 -0.53 24.17
CA ASN A 290 -25.48 0.89 23.94
C ASN A 290 -23.97 1.21 23.97
N GLN A 291 -23.13 0.29 24.43
CA GLN A 291 -21.69 0.48 24.45
C GLN A 291 -21.08 0.22 23.06
N ASN A 292 -20.02 0.97 22.71
CA ASN A 292 -19.26 0.74 21.49
C ASN A 292 -18.51 -0.61 21.58
N ASP A 293 -18.62 -1.43 20.53
CA ASP A 293 -18.03 -2.77 20.46
C ASP A 293 -16.53 -2.79 20.75
N ILE A 294 -15.80 -1.78 20.26
CA ILE A 294 -14.34 -1.68 20.46
C ILE A 294 -14.01 -1.42 21.93
N VAL A 295 -14.75 -0.53 22.58
CA VAL A 295 -14.58 -0.24 24.02
C VAL A 295 -14.96 -1.47 24.85
N ARG A 296 -16.05 -2.15 24.46
CA ARG A 296 -16.59 -3.32 25.15
C ARG A 296 -15.64 -4.53 25.09
N THR A 297 -14.91 -4.69 23.99
CA THR A 297 -14.02 -5.83 23.74
C THR A 297 -12.54 -5.51 23.89
N ALA A 298 -12.18 -4.31 24.32
CA ALA A 298 -10.79 -3.95 24.59
C ALA A 298 -10.16 -4.95 25.58
N GLU A 299 -8.88 -5.23 25.39
CA GLU A 299 -8.15 -6.24 26.17
C GLU A 299 -8.16 -5.91 27.67
N ASP A 300 -8.03 -4.64 28.01
CA ASP A 300 -8.06 -4.09 29.37
C ASP A 300 -9.48 -3.80 29.90
N ALA A 301 -10.54 -3.98 29.09
CA ALA A 301 -11.91 -3.74 29.52
C ALA A 301 -12.35 -4.76 30.55
N PRO A 302 -13.04 -4.30 31.65
CA PRO A 302 -13.56 -5.21 32.66
C PRO A 302 -14.55 -6.22 32.06
N LYS A 303 -14.34 -7.52 32.32
CA LYS A 303 -15.25 -8.55 31.84
C LYS A 303 -16.51 -8.54 32.74
N LEU A 304 -17.65 -8.14 32.14
CA LEU A 304 -18.94 -7.99 32.83
C LEU A 304 -19.95 -9.00 32.28
N GLY A 305 -20.75 -9.58 33.12
CA GLY A 305 -21.82 -10.50 32.72
C GLY A 305 -22.80 -10.79 33.76
N MET A 306 -23.94 -11.40 33.36
CA MET A 306 -25.00 -11.87 34.22
C MET A 306 -25.45 -13.28 33.85
N PHE A 307 -25.79 -14.08 34.83
CA PHE A 307 -26.33 -15.43 34.63
C PHE A 307 -27.79 -15.36 34.18
N THR A 308 -28.12 -16.09 33.10
CA THR A 308 -29.50 -16.10 32.56
C THR A 308 -30.52 -16.88 33.38
N GLY A 309 -30.08 -17.74 34.28
CA GLY A 309 -30.92 -18.71 34.96
C GLY A 309 -31.12 -20.03 34.20
N SER A 310 -30.63 -20.11 32.97
CA SER A 310 -30.78 -21.26 32.07
C SER A 310 -29.46 -22.02 31.90
N TYR A 311 -29.55 -23.26 31.43
CA TYR A 311 -28.43 -24.14 31.26
C TYR A 311 -28.41 -24.73 29.83
N ALA A 312 -27.24 -25.02 29.35
CA ALA A 312 -27.04 -25.84 28.19
C ALA A 312 -26.54 -27.25 28.58
N ILE A 313 -26.69 -28.23 27.71
CA ILE A 313 -26.18 -29.58 27.90
C ILE A 313 -24.89 -29.77 27.10
N HIS A 314 -23.81 -30.14 27.77
CA HIS A 314 -22.53 -30.41 27.14
C HIS A 314 -22.64 -31.62 26.19
N PRO A 315 -22.29 -31.48 24.91
CA PRO A 315 -22.61 -32.48 23.87
C PRO A 315 -21.88 -33.82 24.04
N LEU A 316 -20.73 -33.86 24.75
CA LEU A 316 -19.93 -35.07 24.94
C LEU A 316 -20.09 -35.66 26.35
N THR A 317 -20.24 -34.84 27.40
CA THR A 317 -20.31 -35.31 28.79
C THR A 317 -21.73 -35.41 29.31
N GLY A 318 -22.70 -34.71 28.73
CA GLY A 318 -24.06 -34.59 29.21
C GLY A 318 -24.22 -33.69 30.45
N GLU A 319 -23.15 -33.05 30.90
CA GLU A 319 -23.16 -32.15 32.05
C GLU A 319 -23.94 -30.87 31.76
N ARG A 320 -24.54 -30.28 32.79
CA ARG A 320 -25.22 -29.00 32.72
C ARG A 320 -24.21 -27.88 32.75
N VAL A 321 -24.28 -26.98 31.80
CA VAL A 321 -23.38 -25.82 31.63
C VAL A 321 -24.20 -24.54 31.76
N PRO A 322 -23.96 -23.66 32.77
CA PRO A 322 -24.70 -22.41 32.90
C PRO A 322 -24.48 -21.45 31.74
N ILE A 323 -25.55 -20.77 31.33
CA ILE A 323 -25.56 -19.80 30.25
C ILE A 323 -25.49 -18.39 30.80
N TRP A 324 -24.47 -17.65 30.44
CA TRP A 324 -24.24 -16.26 30.83
C TRP A 324 -24.41 -15.32 29.64
N ILE A 325 -24.74 -14.07 29.91
CA ILE A 325 -24.62 -12.94 28.95
C ILE A 325 -23.41 -12.14 29.37
N ALA A 326 -22.50 -11.81 28.46
CA ALA A 326 -21.33 -11.02 28.80
C ALA A 326 -20.95 -10.00 27.70
N ASN A 327 -20.28 -8.92 28.15
CA ASN A 327 -19.92 -7.80 27.31
C ASN A 327 -18.82 -8.11 26.26
N TYR A 328 -17.99 -9.12 26.48
CA TYR A 328 -16.84 -9.43 25.62
C TYR A 328 -17.15 -10.36 24.43
N VAL A 329 -18.42 -10.79 24.30
CA VAL A 329 -18.89 -11.57 23.14
C VAL A 329 -19.70 -10.68 22.22
N LEU A 330 -19.38 -10.73 20.92
CA LEU A 330 -20.06 -9.96 19.88
C LEU A 330 -20.96 -10.85 19.03
N TYR A 331 -22.20 -10.41 18.80
CA TYR A 331 -23.14 -11.16 17.95
C TYR A 331 -22.71 -11.24 16.49
N GLU A 332 -22.05 -10.22 15.99
CA GLU A 332 -21.57 -10.16 14.58
C GLU A 332 -20.33 -11.02 14.33
N TYR A 333 -19.71 -11.58 15.37
CA TYR A 333 -18.54 -12.43 15.23
C TYR A 333 -18.88 -13.90 15.54
N GLY A 334 -18.74 -14.76 14.53
CA GLY A 334 -19.03 -16.20 14.67
C GLY A 334 -20.51 -16.50 14.74
N THR A 335 -20.98 -17.02 15.88
CA THR A 335 -22.37 -17.39 16.15
C THR A 335 -23.02 -16.48 17.19
N GLY A 336 -22.30 -15.49 17.71
CA GLY A 336 -22.76 -14.70 18.86
C GLY A 336 -22.78 -15.45 20.20
N ALA A 337 -22.20 -16.65 20.21
CA ALA A 337 -22.07 -17.50 21.38
C ALA A 337 -20.69 -18.13 21.47
N VAL A 338 -20.17 -18.29 22.68
CA VAL A 338 -18.86 -18.84 22.96
C VAL A 338 -18.99 -19.95 24.01
N MET A 339 -18.33 -21.07 23.76
CA MET A 339 -18.05 -22.04 24.81
C MET A 339 -16.90 -21.53 25.65
N ALA A 340 -17.08 -21.31 26.92
CA ALA A 340 -16.04 -20.75 27.77
C ALA A 340 -15.16 -21.83 28.38
N VAL A 341 -13.85 -21.66 28.22
CA VAL A 341 -12.80 -22.59 28.67
C VAL A 341 -11.75 -21.87 29.52
N PRO A 342 -12.06 -21.55 30.75
CA PRO A 342 -11.28 -20.62 31.59
C PRO A 342 -9.80 -20.95 31.74
N THR A 343 -9.43 -22.21 31.71
CA THR A 343 -8.01 -22.63 31.83
C THR A 343 -7.22 -22.45 30.54
N HIS A 344 -7.89 -22.17 29.40
CA HIS A 344 -7.29 -22.15 28.07
C HIS A 344 -7.65 -20.93 27.22
N ASP A 345 -8.44 -19.98 27.75
CA ASP A 345 -8.71 -18.65 27.19
C ASP A 345 -8.61 -17.61 28.32
N GLN A 346 -7.79 -16.58 28.13
CA GLN A 346 -7.51 -15.58 29.15
C GLN A 346 -8.75 -14.75 29.53
N ARG A 347 -9.61 -14.44 28.57
CA ARG A 347 -10.85 -13.68 28.83
C ARG A 347 -11.80 -14.48 29.68
N ASP A 348 -11.92 -15.77 29.38
CA ASP A 348 -12.75 -16.70 30.15
C ASP A 348 -12.17 -16.94 31.55
N PHE A 349 -10.83 -16.96 31.66
CA PHE A 349 -10.13 -17.10 32.96
C PHE A 349 -10.45 -15.91 33.90
N GLU A 350 -10.32 -14.69 33.39
CA GLU A 350 -10.61 -13.46 34.13
C GLU A 350 -12.08 -13.41 34.56
N PHE A 351 -13.00 -13.78 33.64
CA PHE A 351 -14.43 -13.84 33.94
C PHE A 351 -14.76 -14.91 34.98
N ALA A 352 -14.21 -16.11 34.81
CA ALA A 352 -14.43 -17.21 35.78
C ALA A 352 -13.92 -16.86 37.16
N LYS A 353 -12.74 -16.24 37.30
CA LYS A 353 -12.21 -15.74 38.57
C LYS A 353 -13.13 -14.69 39.19
N LYS A 354 -13.58 -13.71 38.39
CA LYS A 354 -14.47 -12.64 38.88
C LYS A 354 -15.79 -13.14 39.42
N TYR A 355 -16.39 -14.11 38.76
CA TYR A 355 -17.71 -14.65 39.11
C TYR A 355 -17.66 -15.98 39.89
N ASN A 356 -16.44 -16.39 40.30
CA ASN A 356 -16.18 -17.64 41.01
C ASN A 356 -16.79 -18.88 40.35
N LEU A 357 -16.59 -18.97 39.00
CA LEU A 357 -17.06 -20.07 38.18
C LEU A 357 -16.06 -21.25 38.19
N PRO A 358 -16.52 -22.48 37.98
CA PRO A 358 -15.63 -23.66 37.90
C PRO A 358 -14.64 -23.54 36.79
N MET A 359 -13.45 -24.09 36.99
CA MET A 359 -12.40 -24.20 35.97
C MET A 359 -11.94 -25.65 35.86
N LYS A 360 -11.58 -26.11 34.66
CA LYS A 360 -11.17 -27.50 34.40
C LYS A 360 -9.98 -27.53 33.47
N LEU A 361 -8.83 -28.02 33.90
CA LEU A 361 -7.62 -28.17 33.10
C LEU A 361 -7.78 -29.36 32.16
N VAL A 362 -7.68 -29.11 30.85
CA VAL A 362 -7.84 -30.16 29.79
C VAL A 362 -6.69 -30.19 28.78
N VAL A 363 -5.76 -29.23 28.86
CA VAL A 363 -4.52 -29.26 28.06
C VAL A 363 -3.33 -29.07 28.99
N GLN A 364 -2.41 -30.01 28.99
CA GLN A 364 -1.15 -29.97 29.72
C GLN A 364 0.00 -29.50 28.84
N ASN A 365 0.97 -28.83 29.43
CA ASN A 365 2.22 -28.51 28.75
C ASN A 365 3.10 -29.77 28.55
N LYS A 366 4.24 -29.64 27.87
CA LYS A 366 5.17 -30.75 27.63
C LYS A 366 5.73 -31.38 28.90
N ALA A 367 5.84 -30.64 30.00
CA ALA A 367 6.36 -31.11 31.26
C ALA A 367 5.31 -31.82 32.11
N HIS A 368 4.04 -31.74 31.75
CA HIS A 368 2.89 -32.25 32.51
C HIS A 368 2.85 -31.78 33.96
N ASP A 369 3.26 -30.51 34.20
CA ASP A 369 3.39 -29.94 35.54
C ASP A 369 2.40 -28.81 35.83
N LEU A 370 1.49 -28.49 34.91
CA LEU A 370 0.44 -27.52 35.15
C LEU A 370 -0.54 -28.05 36.23
N LYS A 371 -0.83 -27.22 37.23
CA LYS A 371 -1.81 -27.50 38.25
C LYS A 371 -2.80 -26.35 38.33
N LEU A 372 -4.08 -26.69 38.41
CA LEU A 372 -5.15 -25.69 38.40
C LEU A 372 -5.03 -24.69 39.55
N GLU A 373 -4.61 -25.17 40.73
CA GLU A 373 -4.43 -24.35 41.95
C GLU A 373 -3.28 -23.30 41.80
N ASP A 374 -2.32 -23.56 40.95
CA ASP A 374 -1.14 -22.71 40.74
C ASP A 374 -1.31 -21.71 39.56
N MET A 375 -2.46 -21.76 38.83
CA MET A 375 -2.69 -20.93 37.69
C MET A 375 -3.07 -19.49 38.04
N ASP A 376 -2.26 -18.53 37.64
CA ASP A 376 -2.55 -17.09 37.72
C ASP A 376 -3.07 -16.53 36.42
N LYS A 377 -2.90 -17.25 35.32
CA LYS A 377 -3.38 -16.95 33.96
C LYS A 377 -3.75 -18.22 33.21
N ALA A 378 -4.48 -18.08 32.10
CA ALA A 378 -4.80 -19.20 31.22
C ALA A 378 -3.55 -19.75 30.53
N TYR A 379 -3.57 -21.05 30.23
CA TYR A 379 -2.60 -21.72 29.35
C TYR A 379 -3.22 -21.87 27.95
N ASP A 380 -2.88 -20.99 27.06
CA ASP A 380 -3.45 -20.84 25.71
C ASP A 380 -2.64 -21.57 24.60
N ALA A 381 -1.46 -22.08 24.95
CA ALA A 381 -0.59 -22.80 24.02
C ALA A 381 -1.09 -24.23 23.73
N ASP A 382 -0.61 -24.82 22.64
CA ASP A 382 -0.81 -26.24 22.35
C ASP A 382 -0.06 -27.14 23.33
N GLY A 383 -0.63 -28.31 23.61
CA GLY A 383 -0.06 -29.25 24.57
C GLY A 383 -0.63 -30.67 24.38
N TYR A 384 -0.83 -31.38 25.46
CA TYR A 384 -1.38 -32.73 25.50
C TYR A 384 -2.72 -32.73 26.24
N LEU A 385 -3.72 -33.41 25.69
CA LEU A 385 -5.05 -33.50 26.27
C LEU A 385 -5.03 -34.37 27.55
N VAL A 386 -5.72 -33.85 28.57
CA VAL A 386 -5.97 -34.53 29.83
C VAL A 386 -7.42 -34.26 30.25
N ASN A 387 -8.02 -35.11 31.06
CA ASN A 387 -9.42 -34.98 31.49
C ASN A 387 -10.41 -34.80 30.32
N SER A 388 -10.07 -35.37 29.16
CA SER A 388 -10.80 -35.27 27.90
C SER A 388 -11.32 -36.65 27.42
N GLY A 389 -11.49 -37.59 28.34
CA GLY A 389 -12.05 -38.90 28.09
C GLY A 389 -11.22 -39.77 27.10
N GLU A 390 -11.85 -40.20 26.01
CA GLU A 390 -11.17 -41.02 24.99
C GLU A 390 -10.06 -40.30 24.22
N PHE A 391 -9.94 -39.01 24.39
CA PHE A 391 -8.94 -38.18 23.71
C PHE A 391 -7.72 -37.85 24.58
N ASP A 392 -7.66 -38.38 25.80
CA ASP A 392 -6.53 -38.16 26.72
C ASP A 392 -5.22 -38.65 26.09
N GLY A 393 -4.15 -37.87 26.25
CA GLY A 393 -2.82 -38.14 25.73
C GLY A 393 -2.56 -37.72 24.28
N LEU A 394 -3.60 -37.30 23.52
CA LEU A 394 -3.41 -36.74 22.18
C LEU A 394 -2.77 -35.34 22.30
N THR A 395 -2.02 -34.97 21.29
CA THR A 395 -1.61 -33.56 21.12
C THR A 395 -2.82 -32.69 20.80
N SER A 396 -2.76 -31.39 21.10
CA SER A 396 -3.82 -30.44 20.74
C SER A 396 -4.23 -30.51 19.26
N ALA A 397 -3.27 -30.72 18.36
CA ALA A 397 -3.53 -30.86 16.91
C ALA A 397 -4.34 -32.13 16.60
N GLU A 398 -3.89 -33.29 17.09
CA GLU A 398 -4.59 -34.56 16.94
C GLU A 398 -5.97 -34.52 17.60
N GLY A 399 -6.08 -33.88 18.76
CA GLY A 399 -7.35 -33.70 19.47
C GLY A 399 -8.35 -32.87 18.67
N ARG A 400 -7.91 -31.79 18.02
CA ARG A 400 -8.76 -30.98 17.14
C ARG A 400 -9.35 -31.81 15.99
N GLU A 401 -8.55 -32.64 15.35
CA GLU A 401 -9.01 -33.50 14.26
C GLU A 401 -9.97 -34.60 14.76
N ALA A 402 -9.59 -35.31 15.82
CA ALA A 402 -10.36 -36.41 16.37
C ALA A 402 -11.71 -35.98 16.93
N ILE A 403 -11.76 -34.87 17.70
CA ILE A 403 -12.99 -34.34 18.28
C ILE A 403 -13.90 -33.75 17.18
N THR A 404 -13.35 -33.06 16.16
CA THR A 404 -14.14 -32.61 15.01
C THR A 404 -14.80 -33.77 14.30
N LYS A 405 -14.05 -34.84 14.02
CA LYS A 405 -14.59 -36.07 13.42
C LYS A 405 -15.68 -36.71 14.30
N LYS A 406 -15.48 -36.75 15.62
CA LYS A 406 -16.50 -37.25 16.54
C LYS A 406 -17.81 -36.46 16.43
N PHE A 407 -17.74 -35.15 16.34
CA PHE A 407 -18.94 -34.31 16.15
C PHE A 407 -19.60 -34.54 14.79
N GLU A 408 -18.83 -34.77 13.75
CA GLU A 408 -19.35 -35.12 12.41
C GLU A 408 -20.05 -36.48 12.44
N ASP A 409 -19.44 -37.50 13.06
CA ASP A 409 -20.00 -38.84 13.20
C ASP A 409 -21.29 -38.83 14.06
N MET A 410 -21.40 -37.94 15.06
CA MET A 410 -22.60 -37.73 15.86
C MET A 410 -23.66 -36.87 15.15
N GLY A 411 -23.35 -36.28 14.00
CA GLY A 411 -24.24 -35.37 13.28
C GLY A 411 -24.58 -34.05 13.99
N ILE A 412 -23.78 -33.61 14.97
CA ILE A 412 -24.01 -32.42 15.77
C ILE A 412 -23.05 -31.27 15.47
N GLY A 413 -22.04 -31.52 14.64
CA GLY A 413 -21.06 -30.52 14.27
C GLY A 413 -20.28 -30.88 13.01
N LYS A 414 -19.44 -29.95 12.55
CA LYS A 414 -18.56 -30.16 11.38
C LYS A 414 -17.38 -29.22 11.41
N GLY A 415 -16.32 -29.63 10.73
CA GLY A 415 -15.21 -28.72 10.39
C GLY A 415 -15.71 -27.54 9.56
N LYS A 416 -15.22 -26.35 9.85
CA LYS A 416 -15.63 -25.12 9.15
C LYS A 416 -14.46 -24.15 9.03
N VAL A 417 -14.34 -23.54 7.86
CA VAL A 417 -13.46 -22.40 7.64
C VAL A 417 -14.28 -21.13 7.83
N ASN A 418 -13.78 -20.22 8.63
CA ASN A 418 -14.33 -18.88 8.82
C ASN A 418 -13.29 -17.82 8.42
N TYR A 419 -13.77 -16.66 8.01
CA TYR A 419 -12.96 -15.50 7.68
C TYR A 419 -13.34 -14.34 8.58
N ARG A 420 -12.33 -13.53 8.94
CA ARG A 420 -12.53 -12.26 9.60
C ARG A 420 -13.06 -11.21 8.62
N LEU A 421 -12.63 -11.32 7.36
CA LEU A 421 -13.10 -10.50 6.25
C LEU A 421 -14.62 -10.53 6.18
N ARG A 422 -15.23 -9.37 5.95
CA ARG A 422 -16.66 -9.19 5.71
C ARG A 422 -16.90 -8.76 4.28
N ASP A 423 -18.13 -8.95 3.78
CA ASP A 423 -18.52 -8.44 2.49
C ASP A 423 -18.39 -6.92 2.45
N TRP A 424 -17.92 -6.42 1.31
CA TRP A 424 -17.62 -5.01 1.14
C TRP A 424 -18.91 -4.19 1.01
N LEU A 425 -19.16 -3.31 1.96
CA LEU A 425 -20.28 -2.38 1.99
C LEU A 425 -20.02 -1.22 1.05
N ILE A 426 -20.78 -1.15 -0.06
CA ILE A 426 -20.55 -0.17 -1.11
C ILE A 426 -21.53 1.01 -1.13
N SER A 427 -22.66 0.92 -0.45
CA SER A 427 -23.65 2.02 -0.38
C SER A 427 -23.12 3.24 0.33
N ARG A 428 -23.31 4.41 -0.28
CA ARG A 428 -23.02 5.73 0.33
C ARG A 428 -24.21 6.67 0.11
N GLN A 429 -24.66 7.32 1.18
CA GLN A 429 -25.74 8.29 1.16
C GLN A 429 -25.19 9.66 0.78
N ARG A 430 -24.67 9.74 -0.46
CA ARG A 430 -23.96 10.91 -1.00
C ARG A 430 -24.43 11.23 -2.39
N TYR A 431 -24.42 12.52 -2.72
CA TYR A 431 -24.70 13.00 -4.08
C TYR A 431 -23.51 12.76 -5.00
N TRP A 432 -22.29 13.17 -4.57
CA TRP A 432 -21.10 13.14 -5.41
C TRP A 432 -20.42 11.77 -5.37
N GLY A 433 -20.99 10.86 -6.16
CA GLY A 433 -20.56 9.48 -6.28
C GLY A 433 -21.17 8.81 -7.49
N CYS A 434 -20.67 7.65 -7.89
CA CYS A 434 -21.24 6.86 -8.99
C CYS A 434 -22.61 6.30 -8.59
N PRO A 435 -23.73 6.66 -9.26
CA PRO A 435 -25.05 6.13 -8.94
C PRO A 435 -25.12 4.62 -9.16
N ILE A 436 -25.76 3.90 -8.24
CA ILE A 436 -26.03 2.46 -8.40
C ILE A 436 -27.15 2.26 -9.46
N PRO A 437 -26.91 1.50 -10.55
CA PRO A 437 -27.84 1.40 -11.68
C PRO A 437 -29.00 0.43 -11.41
N ILE A 438 -29.73 0.64 -10.30
CA ILE A 438 -30.87 -0.19 -9.88
C ILE A 438 -32.16 0.65 -9.84
N ILE A 439 -33.25 0.01 -10.24
CA ILE A 439 -34.62 0.51 -10.12
C ILE A 439 -35.38 -0.41 -9.18
N HIS A 440 -36.04 0.17 -8.18
CA HIS A 440 -36.90 -0.53 -7.22
C HIS A 440 -38.33 -0.52 -7.76
N CYS A 441 -38.77 -1.65 -8.23
CA CYS A 441 -40.12 -1.85 -8.73
C CYS A 441 -41.00 -2.60 -7.72
N PRO A 442 -42.19 -2.13 -7.39
CA PRO A 442 -43.07 -2.82 -6.42
C PRO A 442 -43.52 -4.22 -6.91
N HIS A 443 -43.44 -4.49 -8.20
CA HIS A 443 -43.82 -5.77 -8.77
C HIS A 443 -42.67 -6.68 -9.13
N CYS A 444 -41.56 -6.10 -9.64
CA CYS A 444 -40.41 -6.85 -10.14
C CYS A 444 -39.23 -6.91 -9.13
N GLY A 445 -39.31 -6.17 -8.03
CA GLY A 445 -38.21 -6.04 -7.08
C GLY A 445 -37.09 -5.15 -7.63
N ASN A 446 -35.83 -5.55 -7.38
CA ASN A 446 -34.65 -4.83 -7.87
C ASN A 446 -34.37 -5.15 -9.33
N VAL A 447 -34.45 -4.16 -10.21
CA VAL A 447 -34.27 -4.28 -11.65
C VAL A 447 -33.10 -3.45 -12.11
N LEU A 448 -32.17 -4.02 -12.90
CA LEU A 448 -31.07 -3.28 -13.52
C LEU A 448 -31.59 -2.23 -14.50
N VAL A 449 -30.94 -1.08 -14.55
CA VAL A 449 -31.12 -0.11 -15.62
C VAL A 449 -30.65 -0.75 -16.94
N PRO A 450 -31.41 -0.69 -18.04
CA PRO A 450 -30.92 -1.25 -19.30
C PRO A 450 -29.60 -0.63 -19.74
N GLU A 451 -28.67 -1.42 -20.26
CA GLU A 451 -27.34 -0.97 -20.68
C GLU A 451 -27.37 0.22 -21.66
N LYS A 452 -28.36 0.26 -22.55
CA LYS A 452 -28.59 1.37 -23.51
C LYS A 452 -28.90 2.71 -22.82
N ASP A 453 -29.40 2.66 -21.59
CA ASP A 453 -29.79 3.83 -20.79
C ASP A 453 -28.69 4.26 -19.78
N LEU A 454 -27.54 3.59 -19.80
CA LEU A 454 -26.35 4.01 -19.04
C LEU A 454 -25.61 5.16 -19.74
N PRO A 455 -25.02 6.08 -18.97
CA PRO A 455 -24.97 6.12 -17.52
C PRO A 455 -26.26 6.64 -16.89
N VAL A 456 -26.58 6.14 -15.68
CA VAL A 456 -27.49 6.83 -14.78
C VAL A 456 -26.78 8.10 -14.31
N LYS A 457 -27.25 9.25 -14.79
CA LYS A 457 -26.57 10.54 -14.56
C LYS A 457 -26.98 11.16 -13.24
N LEU A 458 -26.02 11.91 -12.62
CA LEU A 458 -26.32 12.73 -11.46
C LEU A 458 -27.22 13.91 -11.84
N PRO A 459 -28.33 14.13 -11.10
CA PRO A 459 -29.24 15.23 -11.37
C PRO A 459 -28.69 16.57 -10.87
N THR A 460 -29.17 17.67 -11.43
CA THR A 460 -28.78 19.03 -11.03
C THR A 460 -29.80 19.69 -10.10
N ASP A 461 -30.98 19.11 -9.94
CA ASP A 461 -32.10 19.59 -9.10
C ASP A 461 -32.08 19.05 -7.66
N VAL A 462 -30.87 18.93 -7.07
CA VAL A 462 -30.66 18.36 -5.75
C VAL A 462 -30.60 19.45 -4.68
N ASN A 463 -31.25 19.21 -3.56
CA ASN A 463 -31.13 20.06 -2.37
C ASN A 463 -30.24 19.36 -1.32
N PHE A 464 -29.17 20.02 -0.92
CA PHE A 464 -28.32 19.57 0.18
C PHE A 464 -28.94 19.99 1.53
N VAL A 465 -29.94 19.21 1.99
CA VAL A 465 -30.62 19.48 3.28
C VAL A 465 -29.91 18.66 4.37
N ALA A 466 -29.51 19.32 5.44
CA ALA A 466 -28.99 18.64 6.62
C ALA A 466 -30.07 17.70 7.20
N GLY A 467 -29.80 16.38 7.24
CA GLY A 467 -30.69 15.36 7.81
C GLY A 467 -31.43 14.48 6.78
N ALA A 468 -31.31 14.70 5.49
CA ALA A 468 -31.79 13.75 4.48
C ALA A 468 -30.96 12.46 4.49
N THR A 469 -31.57 11.31 4.26
CA THR A 469 -30.88 10.03 4.15
C THR A 469 -29.93 9.99 2.96
N SER A 470 -30.37 10.51 1.81
CA SER A 470 -29.55 10.73 0.61
C SER A 470 -29.99 12.01 -0.09
N PRO A 471 -29.07 12.90 -0.53
CA PRO A 471 -29.46 14.09 -1.30
C PRO A 471 -30.19 13.75 -2.60
N LEU A 472 -29.94 12.59 -3.22
CA LEU A 472 -30.61 12.14 -4.45
C LEU A 472 -32.11 11.90 -4.26
N GLU A 473 -32.59 11.63 -3.05
CA GLU A 473 -34.01 11.50 -2.72
C GLU A 473 -34.79 12.82 -2.92
N THR A 474 -34.08 13.94 -2.89
CA THR A 474 -34.69 15.27 -3.07
C THR A 474 -34.96 15.63 -4.54
N SER A 475 -34.33 14.93 -5.47
CA SER A 475 -34.47 15.18 -6.90
C SER A 475 -35.73 14.49 -7.49
N LYS A 476 -36.64 15.30 -8.01
CA LYS A 476 -37.84 14.79 -8.66
C LYS A 476 -37.56 14.18 -10.03
N THR A 477 -36.56 14.68 -10.73
CA THR A 477 -36.18 14.20 -12.07
C THR A 477 -35.44 12.89 -12.02
N PHE A 478 -34.74 12.60 -10.89
CA PHE A 478 -33.97 11.40 -10.71
C PHE A 478 -34.79 10.25 -10.12
N LEU A 479 -35.57 10.52 -9.06
CA LEU A 479 -36.15 9.48 -8.20
C LEU A 479 -37.21 8.64 -8.93
N HIS A 480 -38.14 9.31 -9.62
CA HIS A 480 -39.32 8.64 -10.20
C HIS A 480 -39.07 8.18 -11.62
N VAL A 481 -39.28 6.90 -11.89
CA VAL A 481 -39.05 6.29 -13.21
C VAL A 481 -40.11 5.22 -13.49
N LYS A 482 -40.15 4.74 -14.73
CA LYS A 482 -40.91 3.55 -15.09
C LYS A 482 -40.03 2.30 -15.02
N CYS A 483 -40.58 1.22 -14.51
CA CYS A 483 -39.89 -0.07 -14.51
C CYS A 483 -39.65 -0.53 -15.96
N PRO A 484 -38.40 -0.83 -16.35
CA PRO A 484 -38.11 -1.28 -17.72
C PRO A 484 -38.64 -2.68 -18.04
N GLN A 485 -39.04 -3.47 -17.05
CA GLN A 485 -39.58 -4.81 -17.24
C GLN A 485 -41.12 -4.81 -17.36
N CYS A 486 -41.84 -4.11 -16.48
CA CYS A 486 -43.30 -4.16 -16.43
C CYS A 486 -44.01 -2.83 -16.70
N GLY A 487 -43.28 -1.72 -16.85
CA GLY A 487 -43.81 -0.38 -17.10
C GLY A 487 -44.50 0.30 -15.91
N ALA A 488 -44.56 -0.34 -14.73
CA ALA A 488 -45.15 0.25 -13.54
C ALA A 488 -44.32 1.42 -13.04
N ASP A 489 -44.95 2.28 -12.19
CA ASP A 489 -44.20 3.32 -11.46
C ASP A 489 -43.20 2.69 -10.50
N ALA A 490 -42.02 3.21 -10.52
CA ALA A 490 -40.87 2.69 -9.76
C ALA A 490 -39.94 3.82 -9.31
N THR A 491 -38.99 3.52 -8.44
CA THR A 491 -38.02 4.50 -7.97
C THR A 491 -36.58 4.04 -8.26
N ARG A 492 -35.69 4.98 -8.56
CA ARG A 492 -34.25 4.69 -8.66
C ARG A 492 -33.67 4.44 -7.28
N GLU A 493 -32.60 3.65 -7.25
CA GLU A 493 -31.71 3.61 -6.11
C GLU A 493 -31.10 4.99 -5.87
N THR A 494 -31.07 5.44 -4.61
CA THR A 494 -30.59 6.77 -4.22
C THR A 494 -29.24 6.75 -3.54
N ASP A 495 -28.71 5.57 -3.24
CA ASP A 495 -27.34 5.42 -2.82
C ASP A 495 -26.38 5.52 -4.01
N THR A 496 -25.20 6.08 -3.76
CA THR A 496 -24.07 6.03 -4.67
C THR A 496 -23.06 4.98 -4.19
N MET A 497 -22.17 4.57 -5.09
CA MET A 497 -21.13 3.61 -4.75
C MET A 497 -19.99 4.26 -3.95
N ASP A 498 -19.33 3.47 -3.11
CA ASP A 498 -18.05 3.82 -2.51
C ASP A 498 -17.04 4.21 -3.60
N THR A 499 -16.29 5.28 -3.40
CA THR A 499 -15.28 5.77 -4.34
C THR A 499 -14.21 4.71 -4.67
N PHE A 500 -13.96 3.75 -3.76
CA PHE A 500 -13.04 2.65 -4.04
C PHE A 500 -13.52 1.70 -5.15
N ILE A 501 -14.80 1.72 -5.51
CA ILE A 501 -15.28 1.00 -6.70
C ILE A 501 -14.64 1.57 -7.96
N ASP A 502 -14.60 2.89 -8.06
CA ASP A 502 -14.01 3.57 -9.22
C ASP A 502 -12.51 3.31 -9.33
N SER A 503 -11.79 3.34 -8.21
CA SER A 503 -10.35 3.10 -8.19
C SER A 503 -9.96 1.62 -8.27
N SER A 504 -10.92 0.68 -8.20
CA SER A 504 -10.63 -0.76 -8.25
C SER A 504 -10.36 -1.30 -9.66
N TRP A 505 -10.56 -0.50 -10.71
CA TRP A 505 -10.37 -0.93 -12.10
C TRP A 505 -9.74 0.12 -13.03
N TYR A 506 -9.40 1.31 -12.53
CA TYR A 506 -8.90 2.45 -13.32
C TYR A 506 -7.61 2.14 -14.10
N PHE A 507 -6.77 1.26 -13.58
CA PHE A 507 -5.56 0.80 -14.25
C PHE A 507 -5.87 0.04 -15.55
N LEU A 508 -7.02 -0.60 -15.66
CA LEU A 508 -7.52 -1.21 -16.89
C LEU A 508 -8.05 -0.16 -17.85
N ARG A 509 -8.74 0.87 -17.34
CA ARG A 509 -9.25 1.98 -18.16
C ARG A 509 -8.12 2.73 -18.86
N TYR A 510 -6.98 2.93 -18.20
CA TYR A 510 -5.80 3.53 -18.82
C TYR A 510 -5.26 2.76 -20.03
N CYS A 511 -5.50 1.46 -20.10
CA CYS A 511 -5.08 0.69 -21.28
C CYS A 511 -5.87 1.07 -22.53
N ASP A 512 -7.12 1.54 -22.38
CA ASP A 512 -8.02 1.90 -23.48
C ASP A 512 -9.01 3.02 -23.10
N PRO A 513 -8.51 4.24 -22.78
CA PRO A 513 -9.31 5.29 -22.13
C PRO A 513 -10.42 5.87 -22.99
N HIS A 514 -10.32 5.76 -24.31
CA HIS A 514 -11.28 6.32 -25.27
C HIS A 514 -12.34 5.32 -25.75
N ASN A 515 -12.42 4.14 -25.16
CA ASN A 515 -13.43 3.15 -25.50
C ASN A 515 -14.81 3.59 -25.00
N GLU A 516 -15.72 3.90 -25.92
CA GLU A 516 -17.08 4.35 -25.58
C GLU A 516 -18.05 3.18 -25.32
N LYS A 517 -17.72 1.98 -25.81
CA LYS A 517 -18.62 0.81 -25.78
C LYS A 517 -18.39 -0.07 -24.56
N GLU A 518 -17.11 -0.38 -24.30
CA GLU A 518 -16.69 -1.29 -23.25
C GLU A 518 -15.80 -0.57 -22.23
N PRO A 519 -15.66 -1.08 -21.00
CA PRO A 519 -14.74 -0.53 -20.03
C PRO A 519 -13.32 -0.41 -20.57
N PHE A 520 -12.90 -1.41 -21.36
CA PHE A 520 -11.62 -1.50 -22.07
C PHE A 520 -11.67 -2.64 -23.10
N ASP A 521 -10.82 -2.58 -24.10
CA ASP A 521 -10.59 -3.69 -25.03
C ASP A 521 -9.65 -4.73 -24.37
N LYS A 522 -10.06 -6.02 -24.40
CA LYS A 522 -9.30 -7.12 -23.81
C LYS A 522 -7.88 -7.23 -24.35
N LYS A 523 -7.66 -7.04 -25.67
CA LYS A 523 -6.32 -7.17 -26.28
C LYS A 523 -5.39 -6.04 -25.83
N LYS A 524 -5.92 -4.82 -25.74
CA LYS A 524 -5.18 -3.67 -25.23
C LYS A 524 -4.87 -3.82 -23.74
N ALA A 525 -5.83 -4.27 -22.95
CA ALA A 525 -5.61 -4.58 -21.54
C ALA A 525 -4.54 -5.65 -21.37
N ASN A 526 -4.64 -6.76 -22.09
CA ASN A 526 -3.66 -7.86 -21.99
C ASN A 526 -2.26 -7.49 -22.51
N TYR A 527 -2.15 -6.50 -23.40
CA TYR A 527 -0.86 -5.99 -23.83
C TYR A 527 -0.14 -5.21 -22.72
N TRP A 528 -0.88 -4.32 -22.01
CA TRP A 528 -0.29 -3.46 -20.99
C TRP A 528 -0.22 -4.09 -19.59
N MET A 529 -1.24 -4.88 -19.22
CA MET A 529 -1.34 -5.53 -17.92
C MET A 529 -0.38 -6.74 -17.77
N PRO A 530 -0.08 -7.13 -16.54
CA PRO A 530 -0.28 -6.37 -15.30
C PRO A 530 0.57 -5.12 -15.23
N VAL A 531 0.25 -4.18 -14.33
CA VAL A 531 1.10 -3.04 -14.00
C VAL A 531 2.44 -3.56 -13.50
N ASP A 532 3.54 -3.14 -14.13
CA ASP A 532 4.88 -3.65 -13.78
C ASP A 532 5.38 -3.03 -12.48
N GLN A 533 5.16 -1.73 -12.28
CA GLN A 533 5.50 -1.04 -11.04
C GLN A 533 4.35 -0.15 -10.58
N TYR A 534 3.80 -0.46 -9.42
CA TYR A 534 2.78 0.32 -8.75
C TYR A 534 3.35 1.04 -7.53
N ILE A 535 2.98 2.31 -7.33
CA ILE A 535 3.56 3.17 -6.31
C ILE A 535 2.44 3.89 -5.55
N GLY A 536 2.45 3.82 -4.23
CA GLY A 536 1.44 4.50 -3.40
C GLY A 536 1.61 4.28 -1.90
N GLY A 537 0.67 4.78 -1.12
CA GLY A 537 0.70 4.70 0.34
C GLY A 537 0.34 3.32 0.89
N ILE A 538 0.99 2.92 1.99
CA ILE A 538 0.71 1.64 2.67
C ILE A 538 -0.67 1.60 3.32
N GLU A 539 -1.28 2.75 3.59
CA GLU A 539 -2.65 2.88 4.13
C GLU A 539 -3.71 2.20 3.27
N HIS A 540 -3.42 2.00 1.99
CA HIS A 540 -4.29 1.31 1.05
C HIS A 540 -4.17 -0.23 1.06
N ALA A 541 -3.33 -0.80 1.93
CA ALA A 541 -3.04 -2.24 1.96
C ALA A 541 -4.30 -3.12 2.05
N ILE A 542 -5.25 -2.76 2.93
CA ILE A 542 -6.50 -3.49 3.17
C ILE A 542 -7.73 -2.81 2.56
N LEU A 543 -7.55 -1.71 1.83
CA LEU A 543 -8.56 -0.94 1.12
C LEU A 543 -8.39 -1.15 -0.39
N HIS A 544 -7.99 -0.11 -1.10
CA HIS A 544 -7.82 -0.09 -2.55
C HIS A 544 -7.04 -1.29 -3.11
N LEU A 545 -5.91 -1.68 -2.48
CA LEU A 545 -5.10 -2.80 -2.97
C LEU A 545 -5.84 -4.14 -2.88
N LEU A 546 -6.60 -4.37 -1.82
CA LEU A 546 -7.39 -5.58 -1.66
C LEU A 546 -8.58 -5.60 -2.63
N TYR A 547 -9.27 -4.47 -2.78
CA TYR A 547 -10.41 -4.34 -3.69
C TYR A 547 -10.01 -4.47 -5.15
N SER A 548 -8.89 -3.88 -5.57
CA SER A 548 -8.34 -4.04 -6.93
C SER A 548 -8.04 -5.50 -7.27
N ARG A 549 -7.51 -6.26 -6.31
CA ARG A 549 -7.28 -7.71 -6.47
C ARG A 549 -8.58 -8.48 -6.61
N PHE A 550 -9.59 -8.12 -5.83
CA PHE A 550 -10.92 -8.73 -5.94
C PHE A 550 -11.54 -8.46 -7.31
N PHE A 551 -11.53 -7.20 -7.78
CA PHE A 551 -12.04 -6.84 -9.11
C PHE A 551 -11.33 -7.63 -10.20
N MET A 552 -9.99 -7.71 -10.18
CA MET A 552 -9.23 -8.47 -11.18
C MET A 552 -9.67 -9.93 -11.25
N LYS A 553 -9.91 -10.58 -10.11
CA LYS A 553 -10.35 -11.97 -10.06
C LYS A 553 -11.75 -12.16 -10.67
N VAL A 554 -12.66 -11.25 -10.37
CA VAL A 554 -14.02 -11.27 -10.96
C VAL A 554 -13.94 -11.06 -12.47
N LEU A 555 -13.15 -10.08 -12.94
CA LEU A 555 -13.01 -9.79 -14.36
C LEU A 555 -12.26 -10.92 -15.11
N GLN A 556 -11.35 -11.62 -14.45
CA GLN A 556 -10.72 -12.83 -14.99
C GLN A 556 -11.75 -13.95 -15.15
N ASP A 557 -12.59 -14.16 -14.16
CA ASP A 557 -13.66 -15.18 -14.21
C ASP A 557 -14.69 -14.88 -15.31
N GLU A 558 -14.89 -13.60 -15.66
CA GLU A 558 -15.70 -13.15 -16.80
C GLU A 558 -14.95 -13.24 -18.15
N GLY A 559 -13.67 -13.63 -18.13
CA GLY A 559 -12.87 -13.70 -19.33
C GLY A 559 -12.51 -12.34 -19.95
N MET A 560 -12.68 -11.25 -19.21
CA MET A 560 -12.37 -9.88 -19.66
C MET A 560 -10.87 -9.59 -19.61
N VAL A 561 -10.13 -10.25 -18.72
CA VAL A 561 -8.66 -10.17 -18.56
C VAL A 561 -8.07 -11.56 -18.36
N ASP A 562 -6.78 -11.73 -18.66
CA ASP A 562 -6.11 -13.02 -18.51
C ASP A 562 -5.24 -13.12 -17.24
N TYR A 563 -5.07 -12.02 -16.50
CA TYR A 563 -4.22 -11.93 -15.32
C TYR A 563 -5.04 -11.96 -14.03
N PRO A 564 -4.62 -12.75 -13.00
CA PRO A 564 -5.34 -12.83 -11.72
C PRO A 564 -5.06 -11.65 -10.76
N GLU A 565 -3.96 -10.92 -10.99
CA GLU A 565 -3.50 -9.83 -10.11
C GLU A 565 -3.21 -8.56 -10.91
N PRO A 566 -3.51 -7.36 -10.36
CA PRO A 566 -3.37 -6.12 -11.09
C PRO A 566 -1.93 -5.60 -11.13
N PHE A 567 -1.12 -5.86 -10.11
CA PHE A 567 0.19 -5.22 -9.90
C PHE A 567 1.28 -6.26 -9.65
N THR A 568 2.34 -6.25 -10.47
CA THR A 568 3.49 -7.16 -10.32
C THR A 568 4.37 -6.76 -9.15
N ASN A 569 4.80 -5.48 -9.12
CA ASN A 569 5.62 -4.93 -8.07
C ASN A 569 4.91 -3.76 -7.40
N LEU A 570 5.02 -3.69 -6.09
CA LEU A 570 4.45 -2.62 -5.27
C LEU A 570 5.54 -1.92 -4.47
N LEU A 571 5.63 -0.61 -4.61
CA LEU A 571 6.45 0.25 -3.77
C LEU A 571 5.55 1.07 -2.85
N CYS A 572 5.67 0.84 -1.54
CA CYS A 572 5.00 1.67 -0.54
C CYS A 572 5.94 2.78 -0.08
N GLN A 573 5.61 4.01 -0.43
CA GLN A 573 6.40 5.17 -0.02
C GLN A 573 6.16 5.55 1.45
N GLY A 574 7.22 6.09 2.10
CA GLY A 574 7.10 6.72 3.41
C GLY A 574 6.48 8.13 3.33
N MET A 575 6.08 8.67 4.47
CA MET A 575 5.49 10.00 4.57
C MET A 575 6.54 11.11 4.45
N VAL A 576 6.08 12.31 4.10
CA VAL A 576 6.87 13.53 4.24
C VAL A 576 6.43 14.22 5.53
N LEU A 577 7.38 14.36 6.45
CA LEU A 577 7.20 14.93 7.78
C LEU A 577 7.82 16.33 7.83
N LYS A 578 7.32 17.15 8.74
CA LYS A 578 7.96 18.42 9.13
C LYS A 578 7.81 18.63 10.62
N ASP A 579 8.93 18.97 11.27
CA ASP A 579 9.01 19.13 12.73
C ASP A 579 8.59 17.85 13.49
N GLY A 580 8.99 16.69 12.95
CA GLY A 580 8.73 15.35 13.52
C GLY A 580 7.29 14.86 13.36
N GLY A 581 6.43 15.59 12.64
CA GLY A 581 5.01 15.25 12.47
C GLY A 581 4.53 15.28 11.01
N LYS A 582 3.41 14.59 10.76
CA LYS A 582 2.74 14.66 9.45
C LYS A 582 2.32 16.10 9.14
N MET A 583 2.60 16.55 7.92
CA MET A 583 2.17 17.88 7.46
C MET A 583 0.64 17.97 7.47
N SER A 584 0.12 19.01 8.12
CA SER A 584 -1.32 19.25 8.23
C SER A 584 -1.62 20.75 8.25
N LYS A 585 -2.66 21.17 7.54
CA LYS A 585 -3.13 22.56 7.55
C LYS A 585 -3.57 23.01 8.95
N SER A 586 -4.09 22.10 9.76
CA SER A 586 -4.51 22.41 11.14
C SER A 586 -3.34 22.65 12.09
N VAL A 587 -2.19 22.06 11.83
CA VAL A 587 -0.94 22.24 12.59
C VAL A 587 -0.14 23.43 12.06
N GLY A 588 -0.36 23.84 10.82
CA GLY A 588 0.36 24.97 10.19
C GLY A 588 1.77 24.62 9.71
N ASN A 589 2.14 23.35 9.65
CA ASN A 589 3.45 22.86 9.23
C ASN A 589 3.51 22.41 7.75
N VAL A 590 2.55 22.83 6.91
CA VAL A 590 2.49 22.46 5.50
C VAL A 590 3.54 23.21 4.68
N VAL A 591 4.24 22.51 3.81
CA VAL A 591 5.11 23.04 2.78
C VAL A 591 4.37 23.04 1.44
N SER A 592 4.23 24.18 0.81
CA SER A 592 3.61 24.33 -0.50
C SER A 592 4.59 23.94 -1.60
N PRO A 593 4.27 22.93 -2.44
CA PRO A 593 5.07 22.64 -3.63
C PRO A 593 5.23 23.85 -4.55
N GLU A 594 4.18 24.65 -4.71
CA GLU A 594 4.14 25.82 -5.58
C GLU A 594 5.15 26.89 -5.15
N GLU A 595 5.30 27.12 -3.83
CA GLU A 595 6.31 28.06 -3.28
C GLU A 595 7.74 27.55 -3.56
N ILE A 596 7.99 26.26 -3.37
CA ILE A 596 9.31 25.67 -3.61
C ILE A 596 9.66 25.72 -5.10
N VAL A 597 8.74 25.31 -5.98
CA VAL A 597 8.92 25.35 -7.44
C VAL A 597 9.10 26.80 -7.90
N GLY A 598 8.31 27.73 -7.39
CA GLY A 598 8.42 29.16 -7.72
C GLY A 598 9.77 29.75 -7.35
N LYS A 599 10.35 29.35 -6.21
CA LYS A 599 11.62 29.90 -5.69
C LYS A 599 12.85 29.20 -6.28
N TYR A 600 12.83 27.86 -6.32
CA TYR A 600 14.04 27.08 -6.63
C TYR A 600 13.94 26.26 -7.94
N GLY A 601 12.73 26.14 -8.51
CA GLY A 601 12.43 25.31 -9.67
C GLY A 601 11.98 23.90 -9.34
N ALA A 602 11.31 23.27 -10.31
CA ALA A 602 10.77 21.90 -10.20
C ALA A 602 11.88 20.85 -10.07
N ASP A 603 12.96 20.97 -10.85
CA ASP A 603 14.10 20.05 -10.77
C ASP A 603 14.76 20.04 -9.39
N THR A 604 14.79 21.19 -8.70
CA THR A 604 15.30 21.27 -7.32
C THR A 604 14.39 20.52 -6.33
N ALA A 605 13.07 20.69 -6.46
CA ALA A 605 12.09 20.01 -5.61
C ALA A 605 12.16 18.49 -5.80
N ARG A 606 12.23 18.04 -7.06
CA ARG A 606 12.40 16.62 -7.43
C ARG A 606 13.69 16.05 -6.86
N LEU A 607 14.82 16.72 -7.08
CA LEU A 607 16.12 16.26 -6.62
C LEU A 607 16.17 16.11 -5.10
N PHE A 608 15.66 17.10 -4.37
CA PHE A 608 15.62 17.06 -2.90
C PHE A 608 14.78 15.89 -2.40
N ILE A 609 13.56 15.72 -2.92
CA ILE A 609 12.63 14.69 -2.44
C ILE A 609 13.13 13.26 -2.68
N LEU A 610 13.92 13.07 -3.77
CA LEU A 610 14.50 11.79 -4.14
C LEU A 610 15.82 11.50 -3.42
N PHE A 611 16.56 12.55 -3.05
CA PHE A 611 17.86 12.43 -2.39
C PHE A 611 17.77 12.28 -0.86
N ALA A 612 16.79 12.92 -0.22
CA ALA A 612 16.76 13.09 1.22
C ALA A 612 16.54 11.79 2.01
N ALA A 613 15.84 10.80 1.43
CA ALA A 613 15.61 9.50 2.08
C ALA A 613 15.30 8.39 1.06
N PRO A 614 15.57 7.11 1.40
CA PRO A 614 15.05 5.99 0.62
C PRO A 614 13.52 6.06 0.49
N PRO A 615 12.92 5.58 -0.62
CA PRO A 615 11.49 5.70 -0.88
C PRO A 615 10.58 5.17 0.23
N GLU A 616 10.92 4.03 0.84
CA GLU A 616 10.10 3.38 1.85
C GLU A 616 10.20 4.02 3.24
N LYS A 617 11.18 4.91 3.45
CA LYS A 617 11.39 5.59 4.73
C LYS A 617 10.69 6.92 4.75
N ASP A 618 10.26 7.34 5.94
CA ASP A 618 9.77 8.70 6.13
C ASP A 618 10.89 9.71 5.83
N LEU A 619 10.50 10.85 5.28
CA LEU A 619 11.39 11.94 4.92
C LEU A 619 11.08 13.15 5.81
N GLU A 620 12.07 13.61 6.56
CA GLU A 620 11.98 14.88 7.30
C GLU A 620 12.31 16.05 6.39
N TRP A 621 11.42 17.01 6.29
CA TRP A 621 11.60 18.21 5.46
C TRP A 621 12.76 19.06 5.96
N SER A 622 13.61 19.54 5.05
CA SER A 622 14.75 20.39 5.33
C SER A 622 14.91 21.50 4.29
N ASP A 623 14.69 22.73 4.68
CA ASP A 623 14.91 23.88 3.80
C ASP A 623 16.39 24.00 3.39
N GLN A 624 17.33 23.66 4.26
CA GLN A 624 18.76 23.62 3.95
C GLN A 624 19.08 22.52 2.91
N GLY A 625 18.37 21.39 2.97
CA GLY A 625 18.49 20.31 1.98
C GLY A 625 18.01 20.76 0.59
N VAL A 626 16.91 21.52 0.52
CA VAL A 626 16.42 22.12 -0.74
C VAL A 626 17.46 23.08 -1.33
N GLU A 627 18.02 23.99 -0.51
CA GLU A 627 19.08 24.89 -0.95
C GLU A 627 20.35 24.14 -1.39
N GLY A 628 20.69 23.04 -0.72
CA GLY A 628 21.79 22.15 -1.09
C GLY A 628 21.58 21.57 -2.50
N SER A 629 20.36 21.09 -2.77
CA SER A 629 19.96 20.56 -4.09
C SER A 629 20.03 21.63 -5.17
N TYR A 630 19.55 22.82 -4.92
CA TYR A 630 19.67 23.95 -5.83
C TYR A 630 21.13 24.32 -6.15
N ARG A 631 22.00 24.37 -5.11
CA ARG A 631 23.45 24.60 -5.31
C ARG A 631 24.09 23.52 -6.16
N PHE A 632 23.72 22.27 -5.98
CA PHE A 632 24.21 21.18 -6.83
C PHE A 632 23.82 21.36 -8.28
N LEU A 633 22.57 21.70 -8.60
CA LEU A 633 22.13 21.96 -9.99
C LEU A 633 22.91 23.13 -10.62
N LYS A 634 23.19 24.20 -9.87
CA LYS A 634 24.06 25.28 -10.32
C LYS A 634 25.49 24.80 -10.61
N ARG A 635 26.00 23.85 -9.84
CA ARG A 635 27.31 23.24 -10.09
C ARG A 635 27.29 22.37 -11.35
N VAL A 636 26.24 21.59 -11.57
CA VAL A 636 26.06 20.80 -12.81
C VAL A 636 26.05 21.74 -14.01
N TRP A 637 25.32 22.83 -13.96
CA TRP A 637 25.31 23.86 -15.01
C TRP A 637 26.69 24.42 -15.29
N ALA A 638 27.39 24.83 -14.24
CA ALA A 638 28.70 25.45 -14.36
C ALA A 638 29.78 24.47 -14.88
N ILE A 639 29.77 23.21 -14.39
CA ILE A 639 30.76 22.22 -14.82
C ILE A 639 30.58 21.84 -16.29
N THR A 640 29.32 21.71 -16.76
CA THR A 640 29.04 21.45 -18.16
C THR A 640 29.60 22.57 -19.03
N GLY A 641 29.40 23.84 -18.64
CA GLY A 641 30.02 24.99 -19.35
C GLY A 641 31.54 24.97 -19.34
N LYS A 642 32.12 24.72 -18.18
CA LYS A 642 33.58 24.60 -18.07
C LYS A 642 34.16 23.53 -19.02
N TYR A 643 33.57 22.35 -19.08
CA TYR A 643 34.01 21.28 -20.00
C TYR A 643 33.79 21.61 -21.48
N GLN A 644 32.77 22.39 -21.83
CA GLN A 644 32.60 22.87 -23.22
C GLN A 644 33.70 23.83 -23.64
N ASP A 645 34.13 24.70 -22.73
CA ASP A 645 35.15 25.72 -22.97
C ASP A 645 36.56 25.20 -22.66
N PHE A 646 36.69 24.04 -22.01
CA PHE A 646 38.01 23.48 -21.67
C PHE A 646 38.77 23.05 -22.90
N LYS A 647 40.12 23.26 -22.89
CA LYS A 647 40.96 22.89 -23.99
C LYS A 647 40.92 21.38 -24.25
N LYS A 648 40.55 21.03 -25.48
CA LYS A 648 40.46 19.64 -25.93
C LYS A 648 41.66 19.29 -26.77
N GLU A 649 42.20 18.10 -26.58
CA GLU A 649 43.32 17.57 -27.31
C GLU A 649 43.00 16.18 -27.84
N ASN A 650 43.44 15.87 -29.03
CA ASN A 650 43.31 14.54 -29.64
C ASN A 650 44.65 13.80 -29.50
N LYS A 651 44.86 13.16 -28.33
CA LYS A 651 46.12 12.46 -28.01
C LYS A 651 46.12 11.00 -28.46
N GLY A 652 44.96 10.46 -28.83
CA GLY A 652 44.77 9.06 -29.20
C GLY A 652 44.91 8.06 -28.02
N ARG A 653 45.26 8.54 -26.83
CA ARG A 653 45.32 7.74 -25.60
C ARG A 653 45.05 8.62 -24.38
N LEU A 654 44.46 8.06 -23.36
CA LEU A 654 44.20 8.71 -22.07
C LEU A 654 45.49 8.76 -21.19
N SER A 655 45.72 9.86 -20.52
CA SER A 655 46.66 9.91 -19.37
C SER A 655 46.11 9.08 -18.18
N GLU A 656 46.98 8.88 -17.21
CA GLU A 656 46.59 8.14 -15.98
C GLU A 656 45.43 8.81 -15.24
N ASP A 657 45.45 10.13 -15.07
CA ASP A 657 44.40 10.91 -14.46
C ASP A 657 43.08 10.91 -15.27
N GLU A 658 43.22 11.00 -16.62
CA GLU A 658 42.06 10.85 -17.51
C GLU A 658 41.47 9.45 -17.47
N PHE A 659 42.28 8.40 -17.33
CA PHE A 659 41.82 7.04 -17.15
C PHE A 659 41.13 6.86 -15.76
N ALA A 660 41.66 7.47 -14.72
CA ALA A 660 41.05 7.47 -13.40
C ALA A 660 39.66 8.16 -13.41
N LEU A 661 39.55 9.29 -14.10
CA LEU A 661 38.29 10.01 -14.26
C LEU A 661 37.26 9.19 -15.09
N ARG A 662 37.68 8.53 -16.17
CA ARG A 662 36.86 7.62 -16.95
C ARG A 662 36.41 6.42 -16.14
N ARG A 663 37.29 5.86 -15.33
CA ARG A 663 36.93 4.79 -14.36
C ARG A 663 35.85 5.24 -13.41
N ARG A 664 35.97 6.45 -12.86
CA ARG A 664 34.95 7.02 -11.98
C ARG A 664 33.58 7.14 -12.67
N LEU A 665 33.57 7.60 -13.94
CA LEU A 665 32.36 7.64 -14.73
C LEU A 665 31.70 6.26 -14.83
N HIS A 666 32.45 5.21 -15.20
CA HIS A 666 31.88 3.87 -15.38
C HIS A 666 31.47 3.21 -14.06
N GLN A 667 32.15 3.49 -12.96
CA GLN A 667 31.69 3.13 -11.62
C GLN A 667 30.35 3.78 -11.29
N THR A 668 30.17 5.07 -11.65
CA THR A 668 28.92 5.80 -11.46
C THR A 668 27.80 5.24 -12.34
N ILE A 669 28.07 4.95 -13.62
CA ILE A 669 27.08 4.30 -14.52
C ILE A 669 26.59 2.97 -13.91
N SER A 670 27.53 2.11 -13.49
CA SER A 670 27.19 0.83 -12.90
C SER A 670 26.35 0.99 -11.61
N LYS A 671 26.79 1.87 -10.72
CA LYS A 671 26.12 2.13 -9.44
C LYS A 671 24.72 2.71 -9.63
N VAL A 672 24.56 3.73 -10.47
CA VAL A 672 23.25 4.35 -10.72
C VAL A 672 22.30 3.38 -11.39
N THR A 673 22.78 2.58 -12.35
CA THR A 673 21.96 1.55 -13.00
C THR A 673 21.46 0.51 -11.99
N GLU A 674 22.35 0.00 -11.14
CA GLU A 674 22.01 -0.97 -10.11
C GLU A 674 21.03 -0.40 -9.07
N ASP A 675 21.19 0.87 -8.70
CA ASP A 675 20.33 1.54 -7.72
C ASP A 675 18.92 1.84 -8.27
N LEU A 676 18.80 2.10 -9.58
CA LEU A 676 17.50 2.35 -10.22
C LEU A 676 16.77 1.06 -10.60
N ASP A 677 17.49 0.01 -10.98
CA ASP A 677 16.90 -1.22 -11.51
C ASP A 677 16.36 -2.12 -10.36
N GLY A 678 15.17 -1.79 -9.91
CA GLY A 678 14.42 -2.57 -8.91
C GLY A 678 14.78 -2.29 -7.45
N LYS A 679 15.89 -1.61 -7.15
CA LYS A 679 16.27 -1.23 -5.77
C LYS A 679 15.68 0.10 -5.33
N PHE A 680 15.41 0.99 -6.28
CA PHE A 680 14.91 2.36 -6.05
C PHE A 680 15.72 3.15 -5.01
N ALA A 681 17.04 2.90 -4.96
CA ALA A 681 17.95 3.59 -4.04
C ALA A 681 18.38 4.95 -4.62
N PHE A 682 17.43 5.84 -4.87
CA PHE A 682 17.65 7.13 -5.53
C PHE A 682 18.68 8.01 -4.83
N ASN A 683 18.68 8.01 -3.50
CA ASN A 683 19.60 8.78 -2.68
C ASN A 683 21.07 8.37 -2.92
N THR A 684 21.37 7.07 -3.04
CA THR A 684 22.72 6.59 -3.31
C THR A 684 23.12 6.79 -4.78
N ALA A 685 22.18 6.64 -5.71
CA ALA A 685 22.38 6.98 -7.12
C ALA A 685 22.78 8.45 -7.30
N ILE A 686 21.99 9.37 -6.70
CA ILE A 686 22.27 10.80 -6.74
C ILE A 686 23.62 11.13 -6.08
N SER A 687 23.93 10.50 -4.93
CA SER A 687 25.22 10.66 -4.24
C SER A 687 26.38 10.28 -5.15
N SER A 688 26.29 9.15 -5.87
CA SER A 688 27.33 8.70 -6.79
C SER A 688 27.54 9.70 -7.96
N ILE A 689 26.45 10.30 -8.47
CA ILE A 689 26.54 11.36 -9.48
C ILE A 689 27.19 12.63 -8.90
N MET A 690 26.88 13.00 -7.65
CA MET A 690 27.52 14.15 -6.99
C MET A 690 29.01 13.96 -6.81
N GLU A 691 29.46 12.73 -6.50
CA GLU A 691 30.87 12.40 -6.43
C GLU A 691 31.54 12.48 -7.80
N LEU A 692 30.91 12.00 -8.87
CA LEU A 692 31.43 12.17 -10.22
C LEU A 692 31.61 13.65 -10.57
N VAL A 693 30.62 14.48 -10.30
CA VAL A 693 30.72 15.94 -10.50
C VAL A 693 31.88 16.54 -9.72
N ASN A 694 32.13 16.08 -8.47
CA ASN A 694 33.27 16.54 -7.68
C ASN A 694 34.61 16.17 -8.36
N GLU A 695 34.77 14.96 -8.85
CA GLU A 695 35.98 14.55 -9.58
C GLU A 695 36.17 15.34 -10.88
N MET A 696 35.07 15.61 -11.62
CA MET A 696 35.13 16.48 -12.81
C MET A 696 35.64 17.88 -12.47
N TYR A 697 35.21 18.47 -11.32
CA TYR A 697 35.72 19.77 -10.87
C TYR A 697 37.21 19.70 -10.52
N ARG A 698 37.66 18.70 -9.75
CA ARG A 698 39.06 18.50 -9.39
C ARG A 698 39.93 18.38 -10.66
N PHE A 699 39.49 17.65 -11.66
CA PHE A 699 40.25 17.47 -12.88
C PHE A 699 40.48 18.82 -13.62
N VAL A 700 39.40 19.61 -13.81
CA VAL A 700 39.50 20.92 -14.48
C VAL A 700 40.35 21.94 -13.70
N GLU A 701 40.41 21.80 -12.36
CA GLU A 701 41.19 22.68 -11.49
C GLU A 701 42.69 22.30 -11.49
N SER A 702 43.07 21.08 -11.85
CA SER A 702 44.44 20.56 -11.79
C SER A 702 45.06 20.34 -13.19
N HIS A 703 44.30 20.47 -14.27
CA HIS A 703 44.75 20.21 -15.64
C HIS A 703 44.40 21.36 -16.58
N ASP A 704 45.18 21.55 -17.62
CA ASP A 704 44.97 22.61 -18.65
C ASP A 704 44.20 22.09 -19.88
N ALA A 705 44.12 20.78 -20.09
CA ALA A 705 43.48 20.15 -21.23
C ALA A 705 42.96 18.74 -20.91
N ILE A 706 42.04 18.24 -21.74
CA ILE A 706 41.48 16.90 -21.66
C ILE A 706 41.39 16.26 -23.05
N GLU A 707 41.47 14.93 -23.13
CA GLU A 707 41.17 14.20 -24.37
C GLU A 707 39.71 14.45 -24.79
N ASP A 708 39.54 14.87 -26.08
CA ASP A 708 38.24 15.32 -26.61
C ASP A 708 37.13 14.25 -26.49
N SER A 709 37.49 13.00 -26.79
CA SER A 709 36.57 11.87 -26.70
C SER A 709 36.10 11.63 -25.25
N LEU A 710 36.98 11.78 -24.27
CA LEU A 710 36.65 11.64 -22.87
C LEU A 710 35.79 12.80 -22.37
N ALA A 711 36.07 14.03 -22.80
CA ALA A 711 35.24 15.19 -22.44
C ALA A 711 33.78 15.00 -22.89
N HIS A 712 33.61 14.52 -24.12
CA HIS A 712 32.29 14.22 -24.66
C HIS A 712 31.62 13.05 -23.94
N GLU A 713 32.32 11.93 -23.67
CA GLU A 713 31.84 10.78 -22.94
C GLU A 713 31.35 11.17 -21.54
N LEU A 714 32.09 12.01 -20.82
CA LEU A 714 31.73 12.52 -19.47
C LEU A 714 30.44 13.33 -19.49
N LEU A 715 30.37 14.35 -20.35
CA LEU A 715 29.23 15.24 -20.42
C LEU A 715 27.95 14.51 -20.86
N ARG A 716 28.07 13.70 -21.93
CA ARG A 716 26.94 12.92 -22.42
C ARG A 716 26.37 12.01 -21.35
N ASN A 717 27.21 11.22 -20.71
CA ASN A 717 26.75 10.27 -19.71
C ASN A 717 26.29 10.95 -18.39
N LEU A 718 26.91 12.03 -17.96
CA LEU A 718 26.44 12.81 -16.81
C LEU A 718 25.00 13.28 -17.01
N LEU A 719 24.68 13.82 -18.21
CA LEU A 719 23.33 14.30 -18.50
C LEU A 719 22.33 13.16 -18.60
N ILE A 720 22.69 12.02 -19.21
CA ILE A 720 21.84 10.84 -19.27
C ILE A 720 21.51 10.31 -17.86
N LEU A 721 22.52 10.19 -16.99
CA LEU A 721 22.35 9.70 -15.62
C LEU A 721 21.48 10.64 -14.77
N LEU A 722 21.54 11.95 -15.01
CA LEU A 722 20.75 12.94 -14.30
C LEU A 722 19.32 13.10 -14.86
N ALA A 723 19.10 12.78 -16.13
CA ALA A 723 17.84 13.05 -16.84
C ALA A 723 16.58 12.51 -16.14
N PRO A 724 16.55 11.31 -15.55
CA PRO A 724 15.35 10.85 -14.83
C PRO A 724 15.03 11.70 -13.59
N PHE A 725 16.04 12.24 -12.92
CA PHE A 725 15.88 12.99 -11.67
C PHE A 725 15.52 14.46 -11.91
N VAL A 726 16.20 15.10 -12.86
CA VAL A 726 16.15 16.54 -13.15
C VAL A 726 16.01 16.82 -14.65
N PRO A 727 14.83 16.51 -15.20
CA PRO A 727 14.64 16.43 -16.64
C PRO A 727 14.80 17.77 -17.37
N HIS A 728 14.44 18.89 -16.76
CA HIS A 728 14.46 20.18 -17.47
C HIS A 728 15.88 20.71 -17.67
N ILE A 729 16.72 20.70 -16.65
CA ILE A 729 18.10 21.16 -16.74
C ILE A 729 18.90 20.29 -17.70
N THR A 730 18.67 18.97 -17.70
CA THR A 730 19.37 18.03 -18.56
C THR A 730 19.00 18.20 -20.02
N GLU A 731 17.74 18.46 -20.34
CA GLU A 731 17.31 18.79 -21.70
C GLU A 731 17.97 20.07 -22.22
N GLU A 732 18.02 21.12 -21.38
CA GLU A 732 18.65 22.39 -21.77
C GLU A 732 20.14 22.23 -22.03
N LEU A 733 20.83 21.48 -21.18
CA LEU A 733 22.26 21.20 -21.33
C LEU A 733 22.54 20.27 -22.54
N TRP A 734 21.67 19.30 -22.80
CA TRP A 734 21.75 18.38 -23.92
C TRP A 734 21.71 19.09 -25.26
N GLN A 735 20.84 20.07 -25.41
CA GLN A 735 20.82 20.91 -26.60
C GLN A 735 22.18 21.58 -26.90
N GLY A 736 22.92 21.92 -25.84
CA GLY A 736 24.24 22.54 -25.95
C GLY A 736 25.35 21.59 -26.36
N LEU A 737 25.15 20.27 -26.32
CA LEU A 737 26.14 19.27 -26.73
C LEU A 737 26.15 18.98 -28.23
N GLY A 738 25.04 19.28 -28.93
CA GLY A 738 24.93 19.02 -30.38
C GLY A 738 24.77 17.54 -30.74
N GLU A 739 24.16 16.76 -29.85
CA GLU A 739 23.86 15.35 -30.03
C GLU A 739 22.86 15.11 -31.16
N LYS A 740 22.84 13.88 -31.69
CA LYS A 740 21.93 13.48 -32.78
C LYS A 740 20.48 13.39 -32.27
N GLU A 741 20.30 12.88 -31.06
CA GLU A 741 19.01 12.80 -30.38
C GLU A 741 18.55 14.20 -29.98
N LYS A 742 17.32 14.57 -30.34
CA LYS A 742 16.76 15.89 -30.07
C LYS A 742 16.48 16.10 -28.58
N SER A 743 16.26 15.02 -27.82
CA SER A 743 15.99 15.00 -26.40
C SER A 743 16.93 14.02 -25.70
N VAL A 744 17.38 14.36 -24.50
CA VAL A 744 18.16 13.47 -23.66
C VAL A 744 17.38 12.19 -23.33
N HIS A 745 16.05 12.24 -23.29
CA HIS A 745 15.17 11.09 -23.02
C HIS A 745 14.98 10.16 -24.22
N GLU A 746 15.48 10.52 -25.40
CA GLU A 746 15.59 9.65 -26.60
C GLU A 746 16.92 8.90 -26.61
N ALA A 747 17.92 9.36 -25.85
CA ALA A 747 19.19 8.69 -25.73
C ALA A 747 19.06 7.36 -24.97
N SER A 748 19.82 6.36 -25.47
CA SER A 748 19.87 5.06 -24.77
C SER A 748 20.60 5.17 -23.45
N TRP A 749 20.10 4.47 -22.43
CA TRP A 749 20.78 4.36 -21.14
C TRP A 749 22.19 3.78 -21.30
N PRO A 750 23.23 4.35 -20.67
CA PRO A 750 24.60 3.93 -20.90
C PRO A 750 24.91 2.57 -20.28
N SER A 751 25.72 1.79 -20.96
CA SER A 751 26.29 0.56 -20.43
C SER A 751 27.66 0.83 -19.79
N CYS A 752 27.96 0.11 -18.71
CA CYS A 752 29.26 0.16 -18.08
C CYS A 752 30.30 -0.54 -18.95
N ASP A 753 31.39 0.15 -19.31
CA ASP A 753 32.54 -0.46 -19.98
C ASP A 753 33.43 -1.14 -18.91
N ALA A 754 33.45 -2.48 -18.96
CA ALA A 754 34.25 -3.26 -18.04
C ALA A 754 35.77 -2.97 -18.13
N SER A 755 36.27 -2.57 -19.32
CA SER A 755 37.69 -2.23 -19.50
C SER A 755 38.10 -0.97 -18.76
N ALA A 756 37.16 -0.03 -18.57
CA ALA A 756 37.41 1.19 -17.79
C ALA A 756 37.51 0.90 -16.26
N LEU A 757 37.01 -0.23 -15.80
CA LEU A 757 37.05 -0.64 -14.40
C LEU A 757 38.31 -1.43 -14.02
N VAL A 758 39.13 -1.81 -15.01
CA VAL A 758 40.37 -2.53 -14.73
C VAL A 758 41.32 -1.60 -13.98
N VAL A 759 41.78 -2.05 -12.85
CA VAL A 759 42.80 -1.36 -12.03
C VAL A 759 44.08 -2.18 -12.16
N ASP A 760 45.09 -1.62 -12.81
CA ASP A 760 46.39 -2.28 -12.90
C ASP A 760 47.13 -2.26 -11.58
N GLU A 761 46.85 -1.27 -10.74
CA GLU A 761 47.46 -1.10 -9.44
C GLU A 761 46.43 -0.89 -8.33
N VAL A 762 46.74 -1.32 -7.12
CA VAL A 762 45.88 -1.15 -5.94
C VAL A 762 46.70 -0.58 -4.77
N GLU A 763 46.17 0.41 -4.10
CA GLU A 763 46.76 0.92 -2.86
C GLU A 763 46.28 0.07 -1.67
N LEU A 764 47.25 -0.43 -0.90
CA LEU A 764 47.03 -1.26 0.29
C LEU A 764 47.54 -0.52 1.50
N GLY A 765 46.70 -0.40 2.53
CA GLY A 765 47.15 0.07 3.84
C GLY A 765 48.10 -0.95 4.47
N VAL A 766 49.32 -0.50 4.91
CA VAL A 766 50.26 -1.34 5.58
C VAL A 766 50.19 -1.12 7.10
N GLN A 767 49.88 -2.19 7.82
CA GLN A 767 49.73 -2.20 9.26
C GLN A 767 50.93 -2.90 9.90
N VAL A 768 51.35 -2.42 11.10
CA VAL A 768 52.23 -3.14 11.98
C VAL A 768 51.51 -3.37 13.30
N ASN A 769 51.29 -4.65 13.65
CA ASN A 769 50.50 -5.09 14.81
C ASN A 769 49.12 -4.44 14.83
N GLY A 770 48.44 -4.42 13.67
CA GLY A 770 47.06 -3.92 13.51
C GLY A 770 46.90 -2.40 13.43
N LYS A 771 47.96 -1.61 13.50
CA LYS A 771 47.94 -0.15 13.35
C LYS A 771 48.50 0.26 11.98
N VAL A 772 47.78 1.02 11.20
CA VAL A 772 48.20 1.54 9.87
C VAL A 772 49.45 2.43 10.08
N ARG A 773 50.53 2.18 9.30
CA ARG A 773 51.80 2.88 9.36
C ARG A 773 52.22 3.47 8.02
N ALA A 774 51.78 2.88 6.94
CA ALA A 774 52.05 3.33 5.56
C ALA A 774 50.92 2.89 4.63
N ALA A 775 50.98 3.35 3.36
CA ALA A 775 50.26 2.80 2.25
C ALA A 775 51.27 2.37 1.17
N ILE A 776 50.94 1.34 0.41
CA ILE A 776 51.75 0.87 -0.71
C ILE A 776 50.87 0.64 -1.94
N THR A 777 51.26 1.22 -3.07
CA THR A 777 50.63 0.95 -4.35
C THR A 777 51.36 -0.20 -5.04
N VAL A 778 50.62 -1.21 -5.44
CA VAL A 778 51.19 -2.42 -6.06
C VAL A 778 50.30 -2.87 -7.22
N PRO A 779 50.89 -3.49 -8.29
CA PRO A 779 50.11 -4.11 -9.37
C PRO A 779 49.14 -5.15 -8.82
N VAL A 780 47.87 -5.18 -9.32
CA VAL A 780 46.83 -6.18 -8.90
C VAL A 780 47.30 -7.62 -9.15
N ALA A 781 48.13 -7.80 -10.17
CA ALA A 781 48.70 -9.10 -10.54
C ALA A 781 49.86 -9.55 -9.60
N MET A 782 50.36 -8.66 -8.73
CA MET A 782 51.49 -8.99 -7.83
C MET A 782 51.09 -10.06 -6.79
N SER A 783 51.97 -11.01 -6.59
CA SER A 783 51.74 -12.10 -5.63
C SER A 783 51.69 -11.57 -4.20
N ARG A 784 51.03 -12.33 -3.30
CA ARG A 784 50.95 -11.95 -1.86
C ARG A 784 52.32 -11.89 -1.20
N GLU A 785 53.21 -12.78 -1.61
CA GLU A 785 54.57 -12.87 -1.15
C GLU A 785 55.35 -11.58 -1.55
N GLU A 786 55.28 -11.18 -2.82
CA GLU A 786 55.93 -9.98 -3.32
C GLU A 786 55.39 -8.69 -2.67
N ILE A 787 54.07 -8.61 -2.48
CA ILE A 787 53.42 -7.51 -1.79
C ILE A 787 53.93 -7.43 -0.34
N GLY A 788 54.01 -8.55 0.34
CA GLY A 788 54.53 -8.62 1.70
C GLY A 788 55.98 -8.17 1.82
N GLU A 789 56.81 -8.56 0.84
CA GLU A 789 58.25 -8.15 0.80
C GLU A 789 58.37 -6.66 0.55
N LYS A 790 57.66 -6.12 -0.45
CA LYS A 790 57.67 -4.67 -0.71
C LYS A 790 57.18 -3.85 0.48
N ALA A 791 56.12 -4.31 1.15
CA ALA A 791 55.59 -3.62 2.32
C ALA A 791 56.58 -3.56 3.48
N LYS A 792 57.43 -4.59 3.67
CA LYS A 792 58.50 -4.61 4.69
C LYS A 792 59.56 -3.51 4.42
N GLU A 793 59.84 -3.25 3.13
CA GLU A 793 60.91 -2.37 2.72
C GLU A 793 60.56 -0.89 2.89
N LEU A 794 59.28 -0.55 3.10
CA LEU A 794 58.85 0.84 3.25
C LEU A 794 59.55 1.52 4.45
N PRO A 795 60.15 2.71 4.29
CA PRO A 795 60.84 3.41 5.38
C PRO A 795 59.96 3.65 6.61
N GLU A 796 58.65 3.92 6.38
CA GLU A 796 57.69 4.16 7.45
C GLU A 796 57.39 2.88 8.25
N VAL A 797 57.43 1.71 7.60
CA VAL A 797 57.24 0.41 8.22
C VAL A 797 58.49 -0.04 8.96
N LYS A 798 59.70 0.16 8.37
CA LYS A 798 60.99 -0.16 9.00
C LYS A 798 61.14 0.49 10.36
N LYS A 799 60.68 1.71 10.56
CA LYS A 799 60.69 2.39 11.88
C LYS A 799 60.03 1.58 13.01
N PHE A 800 59.14 0.66 12.66
CA PHE A 800 58.39 -0.18 13.63
C PHE A 800 58.79 -1.64 13.62
N THR A 801 59.55 -2.08 12.62
CA THR A 801 59.97 -3.48 12.42
C THR A 801 61.48 -3.69 12.70
N ASP A 802 62.33 -2.66 12.53
CA ASP A 802 63.75 -2.77 12.76
C ASP A 802 64.07 -3.20 14.19
N GLY A 803 64.97 -4.19 14.32
CA GLY A 803 65.36 -4.78 15.60
C GLY A 803 64.30 -5.73 16.19
N LYS A 804 63.19 -6.00 15.52
CA LYS A 804 62.14 -6.92 15.95
C LYS A 804 62.05 -8.13 15.03
N LYS A 805 61.64 -9.24 15.62
CA LYS A 805 61.40 -10.46 14.82
C LYS A 805 60.01 -10.40 14.17
N ILE A 806 59.98 -10.42 12.83
CA ILE A 806 58.72 -10.55 12.10
C ILE A 806 58.20 -11.99 12.30
N VAL A 807 57.00 -12.11 12.88
CA VAL A 807 56.35 -13.37 13.18
C VAL A 807 55.54 -13.85 12.00
N LYS A 808 54.81 -12.93 11.35
CA LYS A 808 53.91 -13.25 10.21
C LYS A 808 53.59 -11.98 9.40
N ILE A 809 53.49 -12.12 8.10
CA ILE A 809 52.93 -11.11 7.18
C ILE A 809 51.59 -11.66 6.64
N ILE A 810 50.54 -10.88 6.79
CA ILE A 810 49.20 -11.23 6.34
C ILE A 810 48.80 -10.25 5.26
N VAL A 811 48.69 -10.72 4.02
CA VAL A 811 48.21 -9.92 2.89
C VAL A 811 46.77 -10.30 2.59
N VAL A 812 45.89 -9.33 2.79
CA VAL A 812 44.49 -9.45 2.36
C VAL A 812 44.39 -8.73 1.03
N PRO A 813 44.20 -9.46 -0.10
CA PRO A 813 44.19 -8.86 -1.43
C PRO A 813 43.19 -7.70 -1.54
N LYS A 814 43.60 -6.63 -2.19
CA LYS A 814 42.82 -5.40 -2.42
C LYS A 814 42.34 -4.69 -1.14
N ARG A 815 42.93 -4.99 0.02
CA ARG A 815 42.55 -4.35 1.30
C ARG A 815 43.72 -3.87 2.14
N ILE A 816 44.50 -4.79 2.70
CA ILE A 816 45.56 -4.42 3.64
C ILE A 816 46.68 -5.44 3.63
N VAL A 817 47.85 -4.99 4.10
CA VAL A 817 48.98 -5.80 4.52
C VAL A 817 49.17 -5.60 6.03
N ASN A 818 49.21 -6.66 6.83
CA ASN A 818 49.49 -6.55 8.26
C ASN A 818 50.75 -7.34 8.63
N ILE A 819 51.78 -6.64 9.13
CA ILE A 819 53.06 -7.20 9.56
C ILE A 819 52.98 -7.35 11.06
N VAL A 820 53.06 -8.57 11.53
CA VAL A 820 53.08 -8.88 12.97
C VAL A 820 54.53 -9.04 13.42
N VAL A 821 54.93 -8.19 14.34
CA VAL A 821 56.27 -8.22 14.96
C VAL A 821 56.19 -8.49 16.45
N LYS A 822 57.27 -9.13 16.97
CA LYS A 822 57.41 -9.45 18.39
C LYS A 822 58.73 -8.91 18.93
#